data_c9dc91e54b2a632de69dbab9520c85fe
#
_entry.id   c9dc91e54b2a632de69dbab9520c85fe
#
_cell.length_a   1.000
_cell.length_b   1.000
_cell.length_c   1.000
_cell.angle_alpha   90.00
_cell.angle_beta   90.00
_cell.angle_gamma   90.00
#
_symmetry.space_group_name_H-M   'P 1'
#
loop_
_entity.id
_entity.type
_entity.pdbx_description
1 polymer ?
#
loop_
_entity_poly.entity_id
_entity_poly.type
_entity_poly.pdbx_seq_one_letter_code
_entity_poly.pdbx_strand_id
1 'polypeptide(L)'
;MAEPPVVPVFCTGVSAQVRRQRAKELGLGQHDNAVRYLGQDFGQLAKECRRSGTLFRDPAFPPAAASLGFRELGPGSAKTRGVQWMRPTELCPRPQFIVDGATRTDICQGALGDCWLLAAIASLTLNETLLHRVVPHGQSFQQGYAGIFHFQIWQFGEWLDVVVDDFLPTKDGKLLFVHSAEGSEFWSALLEKAYAKYGPSPLPRTPFWGRTPKNPPRVPRRVNGCYEALSGGSTSEGFEDFTGGVTEWFDLRRPPADLYQIILKALERGSLLGCSIDITSAFDMEAVTFKKLVKGHAYSVTGAKQIRYRGQALELIRMRNPWGEVEWTGAWSDGSAEWHAVEPALRQQLMVKMEDGEFWMSFRDFLREFTRLEICNLTPDALQSRKFRKWNTRLYDGTWRRGSTAGGCRNYPATFWINPQFKIQLEEVDDDRDEDGGREPGCSFLLALMQKHRRRERRYGKDMETIGFAVYEVTGVSHGSPQYVGRSGVHLKREFFLANASRARSEQFINLREVSTRFRLPPGEYIVVPSTFEPNKEGDFVLRVFSEKRAGTEEMDDKIQATLPDEKVLSESEIDENFKQLFRQLAGPSCRSMVNLMDVSCARGLGGSGGAPEAPLSLTPLPQKDGNGKLGLVEFNILWNRIRNYLSIFRKFDLDKSGS
;
A
#
# COMPACT_ATOMS: atom_id res chain seq x y z
N MET A 1 17.40 -21.31 40.77
CA MET A 1 17.45 -20.59 39.48
C MET A 1 16.35 -19.53 39.56
N ALA A 2 16.71 -18.26 39.54
CA ALA A 2 15.74 -17.16 39.62
C ALA A 2 14.98 -17.10 38.30
N GLU A 3 13.65 -17.05 38.37
CA GLU A 3 12.79 -16.82 37.20
C GLU A 3 13.20 -15.51 36.53
N PRO A 4 13.27 -15.48 35.16
CA PRO A 4 13.57 -14.24 34.48
C PRO A 4 12.47 -13.21 34.78
N PRO A 5 12.81 -11.93 34.98
CA PRO A 5 11.84 -10.90 35.33
C PRO A 5 10.82 -10.78 34.21
N VAL A 6 9.54 -10.90 34.57
CA VAL A 6 8.42 -10.65 33.67
C VAL A 6 8.48 -9.18 33.26
N VAL A 7 8.92 -8.91 32.05
CA VAL A 7 8.86 -7.55 31.48
C VAL A 7 7.41 -7.27 31.14
N PRO A 8 6.76 -6.29 31.76
CA PRO A 8 5.38 -5.95 31.42
C PRO A 8 5.32 -5.51 29.95
N VAL A 9 4.55 -6.23 29.13
CA VAL A 9 4.24 -5.82 27.77
C VAL A 9 3.21 -4.70 27.88
N PHE A 10 3.67 -3.46 27.79
CA PHE A 10 2.76 -2.32 27.73
C PHE A 10 1.97 -2.37 26.43
N CYS A 11 0.66 -2.30 26.51
CA CYS A 11 -0.20 -2.14 25.36
C CYS A 11 0.09 -0.77 24.70
N THR A 12 0.81 -0.80 23.59
CA THR A 12 1.25 0.41 22.88
C THR A 12 0.08 1.14 22.21
N GLY A 13 -1.05 0.46 22.00
CA GLY A 13 -2.26 0.99 21.36
C GLY A 13 -2.87 2.16 22.16
N VAL A 14 -3.13 1.98 23.44
CA VAL A 14 -3.78 3.00 24.27
C VAL A 14 -2.95 4.29 24.36
N SER A 15 -1.65 4.19 24.58
CA SER A 15 -0.78 5.37 24.63
C SER A 15 -0.66 6.08 23.29
N ALA A 16 -0.76 5.37 22.18
CA ALA A 16 -0.80 5.94 20.84
C ALA A 16 -2.15 6.63 20.57
N GLN A 17 -3.26 6.05 20.99
CA GLN A 17 -4.60 6.67 20.93
C GLN A 17 -4.66 7.98 21.73
N VAL A 18 -4.19 7.97 22.98
CA VAL A 18 -4.15 9.16 23.83
C VAL A 18 -3.32 10.27 23.20
N ARG A 19 -2.14 9.92 22.62
CA ARG A 19 -1.31 10.90 21.91
C ARG A 19 -2.01 11.45 20.66
N ARG A 20 -2.66 10.63 19.87
CA ARG A 20 -3.43 11.08 18.70
C ARG A 20 -4.61 11.96 19.09
N GLN A 21 -5.33 11.58 20.15
CA GLN A 21 -6.44 12.39 20.63
C GLN A 21 -5.97 13.76 21.07
N ARG A 22 -4.89 13.85 21.85
CA ARG A 22 -4.27 15.11 22.25
C ARG A 22 -3.74 15.91 21.06
N ALA A 23 -3.10 15.24 20.09
CA ALA A 23 -2.64 15.89 18.88
C ALA A 23 -3.81 16.47 18.07
N LYS A 24 -4.92 15.72 17.91
CA LYS A 24 -6.15 16.21 17.27
C LYS A 24 -6.75 17.43 18.00
N GLU A 25 -6.79 17.40 19.31
CA GLU A 25 -7.28 18.52 20.14
C GLU A 25 -6.41 19.79 19.97
N LEU A 26 -5.10 19.60 19.72
CA LEU A 26 -4.16 20.67 19.43
C LEU A 26 -4.06 21.01 17.94
N GLY A 27 -4.86 20.35 17.08
CA GLY A 27 -4.80 20.51 15.61
C GLY A 27 -3.51 20.03 14.96
N LEU A 28 -2.62 19.32 15.68
CA LEU A 28 -1.39 18.77 15.15
C LEU A 28 -1.68 17.58 14.21
N GLY A 29 -0.95 17.51 13.12
CA GLY A 29 -1.10 16.43 12.11
C GLY A 29 -2.30 16.63 11.19
N GLN A 30 -3.02 17.77 11.31
CA GLN A 30 -4.00 18.21 10.34
C GLN A 30 -3.35 18.98 9.20
N HIS A 31 -4.07 19.17 8.11
CA HIS A 31 -3.55 19.86 6.94
C HIS A 31 -2.89 21.21 7.26
N ASP A 32 -3.59 22.05 8.02
CA ASP A 32 -3.11 23.41 8.34
C ASP A 32 -1.98 23.42 9.37
N ASN A 33 -1.72 22.28 10.02
CA ASN A 33 -0.71 22.12 11.04
C ASN A 33 -0.03 20.74 10.92
N ALA A 34 0.52 20.46 9.75
CA ALA A 34 1.22 19.20 9.47
C ALA A 34 2.45 19.02 10.36
N VAL A 35 2.71 17.78 10.76
CA VAL A 35 3.87 17.45 11.59
C VAL A 35 5.15 17.62 10.77
N ARG A 36 6.10 18.39 11.28
CA ARG A 36 7.40 18.60 10.65
C ARG A 36 8.19 17.30 10.58
N TYR A 37 8.31 16.75 9.39
CA TYR A 37 9.06 15.51 9.19
C TYR A 37 10.53 15.71 9.57
N LEU A 38 11.06 14.83 10.42
CA LEU A 38 12.42 14.92 10.97
C LEU A 38 12.72 16.23 11.72
N GLY A 39 11.69 16.96 12.16
CA GLY A 39 11.84 18.26 12.84
C GLY A 39 12.27 19.40 11.94
N GLN A 40 12.25 19.23 10.60
CA GLN A 40 12.62 20.26 9.65
C GLN A 40 11.44 21.23 9.43
N ASP A 41 11.68 22.51 9.70
CA ASP A 41 10.74 23.61 9.48
C ASP A 41 11.10 24.33 8.17
N PHE A 42 10.23 24.24 7.16
CA PHE A 42 10.45 24.85 5.86
C PHE A 42 10.67 26.37 5.97
N GLY A 43 9.78 27.07 6.69
CA GLY A 43 9.82 28.53 6.80
C GLY A 43 11.08 29.02 7.50
N GLN A 44 11.47 28.36 8.60
CA GLN A 44 12.69 28.70 9.33
C GLN A 44 13.94 28.44 8.49
N LEU A 45 14.05 27.23 7.89
CA LEU A 45 15.20 26.86 7.05
C LEU A 45 15.35 27.76 5.84
N ALA A 46 14.26 28.07 5.14
CA ALA A 46 14.26 29.00 4.01
C ALA A 46 14.71 30.41 4.42
N LYS A 47 14.24 30.91 5.58
CA LYS A 47 14.67 32.22 6.11
C LYS A 47 16.15 32.23 6.47
N GLU A 48 16.67 31.17 7.07
CA GLU A 48 18.08 31.03 7.40
C GLU A 48 18.97 31.03 6.14
N CYS A 49 18.58 30.27 5.12
CA CYS A 49 19.28 30.20 3.83
C CYS A 49 19.32 31.56 3.14
N ARG A 50 18.18 32.25 3.07
CA ARG A 50 18.14 33.63 2.49
C ARG A 50 19.00 34.62 3.26
N ARG A 51 19.02 34.54 4.59
CA ARG A 51 19.84 35.42 5.42
C ARG A 51 21.33 35.16 5.24
N SER A 52 21.74 33.89 5.07
CA SER A 52 23.14 33.51 4.88
C SER A 52 23.62 33.63 3.42
N GLY A 53 22.72 33.86 2.47
CA GLY A 53 23.02 33.83 1.04
C GLY A 53 23.42 32.46 0.50
N THR A 54 23.07 31.38 1.21
CA THR A 54 23.42 30.01 0.84
C THR A 54 22.15 29.21 0.48
N LEU A 55 22.25 28.36 -0.53
CA LEU A 55 21.14 27.46 -0.88
C LEU A 55 21.09 26.27 0.07
N PHE A 56 19.89 25.85 0.40
CA PHE A 56 19.66 24.71 1.29
C PHE A 56 20.31 23.43 0.74
N ARG A 57 20.88 22.66 1.65
CA ARG A 57 21.35 21.28 1.44
C ARG A 57 20.75 20.39 2.51
N ASP A 58 19.97 19.40 2.10
CA ASP A 58 19.26 18.52 3.02
C ASP A 58 20.20 17.52 3.69
N PRO A 59 20.48 17.65 5.00
CA PRO A 59 21.33 16.70 5.70
C PRO A 59 20.70 15.32 5.88
N ALA A 60 19.38 15.21 5.73
CA ALA A 60 18.63 13.98 5.91
C ALA A 60 18.49 13.18 4.60
N PHE A 61 18.60 13.86 3.44
CA PHE A 61 18.58 13.24 2.11
C PHE A 61 19.63 13.92 1.21
N PRO A 62 20.92 13.73 1.50
CA PRO A 62 21.99 14.43 0.79
C PRO A 62 22.13 13.94 -0.67
N PRO A 63 22.70 14.76 -1.56
CA PRO A 63 23.03 14.37 -2.94
C PRO A 63 24.19 13.37 -2.94
N ALA A 64 23.91 12.10 -2.69
CA ALA A 64 24.88 11.05 -2.53
C ALA A 64 24.36 9.70 -3.03
N ALA A 65 25.25 8.77 -3.34
CA ALA A 65 24.88 7.42 -3.81
C ALA A 65 23.92 6.69 -2.87
N ALA A 66 24.02 6.90 -1.55
CA ALA A 66 23.12 6.29 -0.57
C ALA A 66 21.66 6.77 -0.68
N SER A 67 21.43 7.96 -1.26
CA SER A 67 20.09 8.48 -1.55
C SER A 67 19.53 7.93 -2.86
N LEU A 68 20.37 7.40 -3.77
CA LEU A 68 19.89 6.67 -4.94
C LEU A 68 19.40 5.28 -4.55
N GLY A 69 20.21 4.49 -3.84
CA GLY A 69 19.81 3.15 -3.52
C GLY A 69 20.83 2.32 -2.74
N PHE A 70 20.53 1.01 -2.63
CA PHE A 70 21.29 0.08 -1.80
C PHE A 70 21.65 -1.26 -2.51
N ARG A 71 20.99 -1.61 -3.62
CA ARG A 71 21.27 -2.80 -4.46
C ARG A 71 21.50 -2.39 -5.90
N GLU A 72 20.41 -2.23 -6.67
CA GLU A 72 20.45 -1.90 -8.09
C GLU A 72 20.93 -0.48 -8.36
N LEU A 73 20.54 0.46 -7.52
CA LEU A 73 20.98 1.84 -7.52
C LEU A 73 22.00 2.13 -6.40
N GLY A 74 22.58 1.08 -5.83
CA GLY A 74 23.59 1.19 -4.78
C GLY A 74 24.94 1.69 -5.28
N PRO A 75 25.84 2.06 -4.34
CA PRO A 75 27.19 2.50 -4.68
C PRO A 75 27.94 1.43 -5.51
N GLY A 76 28.48 1.84 -6.65
CA GLY A 76 29.23 0.93 -7.55
C GLY A 76 28.37 0.19 -8.57
N SER A 77 27.05 0.32 -8.57
CA SER A 77 26.18 -0.23 -9.58
C SER A 77 26.48 0.37 -10.97
N ALA A 78 26.36 -0.47 -12.01
CA ALA A 78 26.45 0.01 -13.39
C ALA A 78 25.35 1.03 -13.74
N LYS A 79 24.17 0.90 -13.13
CA LYS A 79 23.03 1.83 -13.32
C LYS A 79 23.30 3.23 -12.77
N THR A 80 24.15 3.37 -11.75
CA THR A 80 24.50 4.65 -11.11
C THR A 80 25.77 5.28 -11.67
N ARG A 81 26.44 4.60 -12.60
CA ARG A 81 27.64 5.15 -13.25
C ARG A 81 27.30 6.38 -14.09
N GLY A 82 28.01 7.49 -13.84
CA GLY A 82 27.79 8.77 -14.53
C GLY A 82 26.62 9.60 -13.98
N VAL A 83 25.95 9.15 -12.93
CA VAL A 83 24.90 9.94 -12.27
C VAL A 83 25.53 11.13 -11.54
N GLN A 84 25.00 12.31 -11.81
CA GLN A 84 25.35 13.57 -11.18
C GLN A 84 24.12 14.14 -10.46
N TRP A 85 24.35 14.90 -9.41
CA TRP A 85 23.29 15.62 -8.70
C TRP A 85 23.38 17.09 -9.10
N MET A 86 22.34 17.59 -9.77
CA MET A 86 22.29 18.95 -10.28
C MET A 86 21.04 19.66 -9.77
N ARG A 87 21.13 20.98 -9.61
CA ARG A 87 19.95 21.81 -9.31
C ARG A 87 19.22 22.17 -10.61
N PRO A 88 17.92 22.41 -10.62
CA PRO A 88 17.19 22.88 -11.79
C PRO A 88 17.80 24.15 -12.43
N THR A 89 18.37 25.03 -11.62
CA THR A 89 19.09 26.23 -12.10
C THR A 89 20.39 25.93 -12.87
N GLU A 90 20.92 24.72 -12.72
CA GLU A 90 22.08 24.22 -13.48
C GLU A 90 21.67 23.47 -14.75
N LEU A 91 20.41 22.98 -14.79
CA LEU A 91 19.84 22.19 -15.88
C LEU A 91 19.20 23.06 -16.97
N CYS A 92 18.55 24.15 -16.59
CA CYS A 92 17.96 25.07 -17.56
C CYS A 92 18.02 26.52 -17.08
N PRO A 93 18.01 27.49 -18.02
CA PRO A 93 18.19 28.92 -17.70
C PRO A 93 17.04 29.53 -16.87
N ARG A 94 15.84 29.02 -17.02
CA ARG A 94 14.62 29.51 -16.34
C ARG A 94 13.80 28.36 -15.81
N PRO A 95 14.26 27.67 -14.74
CA PRO A 95 13.52 26.61 -14.14
C PRO A 95 12.21 27.13 -13.51
N GLN A 96 11.15 26.40 -13.67
CA GLN A 96 9.82 26.69 -13.13
C GLN A 96 9.42 25.59 -12.13
N PHE A 97 8.68 25.98 -11.11
CA PHE A 97 8.12 24.98 -10.20
C PHE A 97 6.91 24.32 -10.83
N ILE A 98 5.90 25.08 -11.23
CA ILE A 98 4.72 24.66 -12.00
C ILE A 98 4.52 25.65 -13.15
N VAL A 99 4.19 25.16 -14.35
CA VAL A 99 3.90 25.94 -15.56
C VAL A 99 2.40 25.82 -15.88
N ASP A 100 1.70 26.94 -15.95
CA ASP A 100 0.27 27.01 -16.33
C ASP A 100 -0.69 26.05 -15.57
N GLY A 101 -0.30 25.66 -14.34
CA GLY A 101 -1.01 24.69 -13.50
C GLY A 101 -0.42 23.29 -13.63
N ALA A 102 -0.43 22.54 -12.53
CA ALA A 102 0.07 21.18 -12.53
C ALA A 102 -0.90 20.25 -13.25
N THR A 103 -0.40 19.53 -14.23
CA THR A 103 -1.17 18.63 -15.09
C THR A 103 -0.61 17.20 -15.05
N ARG A 104 -1.37 16.26 -15.57
CA ARG A 104 -0.91 14.87 -15.67
C ARG A 104 0.21 14.67 -16.70
N THR A 105 0.37 15.59 -17.65
CA THR A 105 1.46 15.55 -18.65
C THR A 105 2.83 15.89 -18.05
N ASP A 106 2.84 16.46 -16.83
CA ASP A 106 4.06 16.73 -16.06
C ASP A 106 4.65 15.47 -15.42
N ILE A 107 4.03 14.32 -15.66
CA ILE A 107 4.39 13.03 -15.06
C ILE A 107 4.83 12.09 -16.18
N CYS A 108 6.13 12.08 -16.46
CA CYS A 108 6.77 11.14 -17.39
C CYS A 108 7.78 10.30 -16.61
N GLN A 109 7.61 8.98 -16.64
CA GLN A 109 8.47 8.05 -15.91
C GLN A 109 9.88 8.00 -16.49
N GLY A 110 10.89 8.04 -15.61
CA GLY A 110 12.29 7.83 -15.98
C GLY A 110 12.77 6.40 -15.67
N ALA A 111 14.02 6.28 -15.30
CA ALA A 111 14.71 5.00 -15.09
C ALA A 111 14.43 4.34 -13.73
N LEU A 112 13.23 4.50 -13.17
CA LEU A 112 12.82 3.92 -11.90
C LEU A 112 11.50 3.15 -12.08
N GLY A 113 11.37 1.98 -11.46
CA GLY A 113 10.15 1.16 -11.52
C GLY A 113 9.08 1.61 -10.52
N ASP A 114 8.69 2.87 -10.55
CA ASP A 114 7.75 3.51 -9.61
C ASP A 114 6.44 3.97 -10.28
N CYS A 115 6.05 3.33 -11.37
CA CYS A 115 4.81 3.60 -12.12
C CYS A 115 3.58 3.72 -11.20
N TRP A 116 3.51 2.94 -10.13
CA TRP A 116 2.46 2.99 -9.13
C TRP A 116 2.34 4.35 -8.42
N LEU A 117 3.49 4.98 -8.09
CA LEU A 117 3.54 6.32 -7.50
C LEU A 117 3.19 7.38 -8.53
N LEU A 118 3.72 7.26 -9.75
CA LEU A 118 3.48 8.21 -10.82
C LEU A 118 2.03 8.19 -11.30
N ALA A 119 1.39 7.03 -11.35
CA ALA A 119 -0.04 6.92 -11.58
C ALA A 119 -0.85 7.61 -10.46
N ALA A 120 -0.39 7.52 -9.22
CA ALA A 120 -1.03 8.24 -8.12
C ALA A 120 -0.86 9.76 -8.23
N ILE A 121 0.32 10.24 -8.59
CA ILE A 121 0.57 11.68 -8.82
C ILE A 121 -0.26 12.19 -10.00
N ALA A 122 -0.34 11.44 -11.10
CA ALA A 122 -1.16 11.80 -12.25
C ALA A 122 -2.66 11.87 -11.90
N SER A 123 -3.17 10.92 -11.10
CA SER A 123 -4.55 10.99 -10.60
C SER A 123 -4.77 12.18 -9.65
N LEU A 124 -3.76 12.56 -8.86
CA LEU A 124 -3.84 13.70 -7.95
C LEU A 124 -4.06 15.03 -8.69
N THR A 125 -3.50 15.19 -9.90
CA THR A 125 -3.69 16.40 -10.72
C THR A 125 -5.14 16.62 -11.18
N LEU A 126 -5.99 15.60 -11.10
CA LEU A 126 -7.42 15.72 -11.42
C LEU A 126 -8.22 16.41 -10.30
N ASN A 127 -7.64 16.56 -9.13
CA ASN A 127 -8.29 17.18 -7.98
C ASN A 127 -7.39 18.31 -7.42
N GLU A 128 -7.66 19.52 -7.87
CA GLU A 128 -6.88 20.72 -7.52
C GLU A 128 -6.77 20.94 -6.01
N THR A 129 -7.85 20.70 -5.27
CA THR A 129 -7.85 20.86 -3.79
C THR A 129 -6.89 19.87 -3.12
N LEU A 130 -6.85 18.63 -3.58
CA LEU A 130 -5.91 17.63 -3.07
C LEU A 130 -4.49 17.90 -3.53
N LEU A 131 -4.32 18.30 -4.79
CA LEU A 131 -3.01 18.65 -5.33
C LEU A 131 -2.35 19.75 -4.49
N HIS A 132 -3.07 20.83 -4.22
CA HIS A 132 -2.55 21.94 -3.41
C HIS A 132 -2.33 21.58 -1.94
N ARG A 133 -3.01 20.57 -1.47
CA ARG A 133 -2.72 20.00 -0.14
C ARG A 133 -1.37 19.29 -0.09
N VAL A 134 -1.05 18.51 -1.13
CA VAL A 134 0.22 17.78 -1.25
C VAL A 134 1.35 18.69 -1.69
N VAL A 135 1.05 19.63 -2.61
CA VAL A 135 1.99 20.58 -3.20
C VAL A 135 1.61 22.00 -2.76
N PRO A 136 2.12 22.48 -1.62
CA PRO A 136 1.77 23.80 -1.08
C PRO A 136 2.11 24.93 -2.05
N HIS A 137 1.23 25.92 -2.10
CA HIS A 137 1.39 27.12 -2.93
C HIS A 137 2.63 27.98 -2.57
N GLY A 138 3.00 28.86 -3.48
CA GLY A 138 4.01 29.92 -3.24
C GLY A 138 5.45 29.44 -3.31
N GLN A 139 5.70 28.23 -3.82
CA GLN A 139 7.03 27.72 -4.08
C GLN A 139 7.51 28.15 -5.47
N SER A 140 8.75 28.61 -5.59
CA SER A 140 9.26 29.18 -6.84
C SER A 140 10.78 29.08 -6.92
N PHE A 141 11.32 28.97 -8.14
CA PHE A 141 12.75 29.15 -8.42
C PHE A 141 13.14 30.61 -8.61
N GLN A 142 12.18 31.53 -8.68
CA GLN A 142 12.42 32.97 -8.89
C GLN A 142 12.21 33.74 -7.59
N GLN A 143 10.98 33.79 -7.09
CA GLN A 143 10.63 34.60 -5.94
C GLN A 143 10.96 33.88 -4.62
N GLY A 144 11.86 34.48 -3.84
CA GLY A 144 12.22 33.94 -2.53
C GLY A 144 12.98 32.61 -2.56
N TYR A 145 13.60 32.29 -3.70
CA TYR A 145 14.32 31.04 -3.90
C TYR A 145 15.45 30.88 -2.88
N ALA A 146 15.52 29.69 -2.30
CA ALA A 146 16.52 29.33 -1.31
C ALA A 146 17.03 27.88 -1.47
N GLY A 147 16.76 27.23 -2.63
CA GLY A 147 17.12 25.82 -2.88
C GLY A 147 16.38 24.82 -2.01
N ILE A 148 15.19 25.19 -1.50
CA ILE A 148 14.40 24.42 -0.56
C ILE A 148 12.95 24.36 -1.04
N PHE A 149 12.35 23.17 -0.96
CA PHE A 149 10.96 22.91 -1.32
C PHE A 149 10.33 21.99 -0.26
N HIS A 150 9.00 21.96 -0.19
CA HIS A 150 8.30 21.09 0.75
C HIS A 150 6.99 20.56 0.17
N PHE A 151 6.58 19.39 0.69
CA PHE A 151 5.39 18.68 0.26
C PHE A 151 4.71 18.08 1.48
N GLN A 152 3.40 17.95 1.42
CA GLN A 152 2.65 17.32 2.49
C GLN A 152 2.23 15.90 2.10
N ILE A 153 2.52 14.93 2.95
CA ILE A 153 2.23 13.52 2.74
C ILE A 153 1.50 13.00 3.99
N TRP A 154 0.39 12.29 3.77
CA TRP A 154 -0.34 11.68 4.87
C TRP A 154 0.30 10.36 5.31
N GLN A 155 0.36 10.11 6.63
CA GLN A 155 0.87 8.86 7.17
C GLN A 155 0.14 8.45 8.45
N PHE A 156 -0.49 7.29 8.42
CA PHE A 156 -1.09 6.63 9.59
C PHE A 156 -1.99 7.54 10.44
N GLY A 157 -2.70 8.46 9.81
CA GLY A 157 -3.63 9.38 10.47
C GLY A 157 -3.12 10.80 10.69
N GLU A 158 -1.92 11.14 10.20
CA GLU A 158 -1.31 12.47 10.35
C GLU A 158 -0.74 12.96 9.02
N TRP A 159 -0.85 14.25 8.75
CA TRP A 159 -0.13 14.90 7.66
C TRP A 159 1.28 15.27 8.09
N LEU A 160 2.24 14.96 7.25
CA LEU A 160 3.66 15.26 7.46
C LEU A 160 4.11 16.30 6.46
N ASP A 161 4.81 17.34 6.91
CA ASP A 161 5.48 18.32 6.06
C ASP A 161 6.92 17.86 5.79
N VAL A 162 7.22 17.50 4.54
CA VAL A 162 8.48 16.91 4.11
C VAL A 162 9.28 17.93 3.32
N VAL A 163 10.36 18.41 3.89
CA VAL A 163 11.28 19.37 3.27
C VAL A 163 12.34 18.65 2.46
N VAL A 164 12.70 19.17 1.28
CA VAL A 164 13.81 18.68 0.44
C VAL A 164 14.64 19.84 -0.10
N ASP A 165 15.91 19.58 -0.41
CA ASP A 165 16.67 20.46 -1.30
C ASP A 165 16.35 20.13 -2.77
N ASP A 166 16.77 20.99 -3.68
CA ASP A 166 16.48 20.86 -5.11
C ASP A 166 17.58 20.17 -5.92
N PHE A 167 18.53 19.48 -5.27
CA PHE A 167 19.42 18.59 -6.00
C PHE A 167 18.67 17.37 -6.52
N LEU A 168 18.65 17.18 -7.83
CA LEU A 168 18.00 16.06 -8.51
C LEU A 168 19.05 15.16 -9.18
N PRO A 169 18.87 13.84 -9.19
CA PRO A 169 19.78 12.94 -9.89
C PRO A 169 19.59 13.06 -11.40
N THR A 170 20.71 13.23 -12.10
CA THR A 170 20.77 13.44 -13.55
C THR A 170 21.76 12.48 -14.19
N LYS A 171 21.56 12.21 -15.45
CA LYS A 171 22.51 11.49 -16.28
C LYS A 171 22.51 12.11 -17.67
N ASP A 172 23.70 12.36 -18.22
CA ASP A 172 23.88 12.95 -19.56
C ASP A 172 23.10 14.28 -19.72
N GLY A 173 23.02 15.08 -18.63
CA GLY A 173 22.36 16.39 -18.60
C GLY A 173 20.83 16.35 -18.52
N LYS A 174 20.21 15.15 -18.32
CA LYS A 174 18.76 14.97 -18.18
C LYS A 174 18.41 14.41 -16.81
N LEU A 175 17.18 14.66 -16.34
CA LEU A 175 16.66 14.04 -15.13
C LEU A 175 16.66 12.51 -15.31
N LEU A 176 17.14 11.79 -14.28
CA LEU A 176 17.25 10.33 -14.32
C LEU A 176 15.90 9.65 -14.08
N PHE A 177 15.06 10.24 -13.26
CA PHE A 177 13.78 9.71 -12.81
C PHE A 177 12.62 10.51 -13.37
N VAL A 178 11.54 10.72 -12.61
CA VAL A 178 10.37 11.44 -13.13
C VAL A 178 10.74 12.84 -13.65
N HIS A 179 10.11 13.23 -14.74
CA HIS A 179 10.28 14.55 -15.36
C HIS A 179 8.96 15.01 -16.00
N SER A 180 8.83 16.29 -16.22
CA SER A 180 7.74 16.87 -17.00
C SER A 180 8.06 16.81 -18.49
N ALA A 181 7.04 16.70 -19.34
CA ALA A 181 7.15 16.93 -20.77
C ALA A 181 7.63 18.36 -21.07
N GLU A 182 7.30 19.30 -20.18
CA GLU A 182 7.86 20.66 -20.16
C GLU A 182 9.24 20.64 -19.50
N GLY A 183 10.30 20.61 -20.28
CA GLY A 183 11.69 20.45 -19.80
C GLY A 183 12.20 21.52 -18.82
N SER A 184 11.42 22.57 -18.56
CA SER A 184 11.71 23.63 -17.59
C SER A 184 10.94 23.49 -16.27
N GLU A 185 10.08 22.48 -16.11
CA GLU A 185 9.21 22.28 -14.96
C GLU A 185 9.69 21.15 -14.04
N PHE A 186 9.65 21.36 -12.70
CA PHE A 186 10.32 20.46 -11.75
C PHE A 186 9.52 20.02 -10.53
N TRP A 187 8.24 20.42 -10.38
CA TRP A 187 7.47 20.06 -9.19
C TRP A 187 7.31 18.55 -9.02
N SER A 188 7.09 17.82 -10.12
CA SER A 188 6.90 16.36 -10.10
C SER A 188 8.18 15.63 -9.66
N ALA A 189 9.34 16.04 -10.17
CA ALA A 189 10.64 15.50 -9.77
C ALA A 189 10.97 15.79 -8.30
N LEU A 190 10.60 16.97 -7.80
CA LEU A 190 10.79 17.35 -6.40
C LEU A 190 9.82 16.60 -5.47
N LEU A 191 8.58 16.35 -5.91
CA LEU A 191 7.62 15.53 -5.17
C LEU A 191 8.08 14.06 -5.08
N GLU A 192 8.55 13.47 -6.18
CA GLU A 192 9.15 12.13 -6.18
C GLU A 192 10.33 12.07 -5.21
N LYS A 193 11.20 13.07 -5.20
CA LYS A 193 12.30 13.18 -4.24
C LYS A 193 11.81 13.25 -2.80
N ALA A 194 10.80 14.07 -2.52
CA ALA A 194 10.22 14.16 -1.19
C ALA A 194 9.64 12.82 -0.74
N TYR A 195 9.00 12.12 -1.65
CA TYR A 195 8.46 10.79 -1.40
C TYR A 195 9.58 9.73 -1.19
N ALA A 196 10.67 9.80 -1.95
CA ALA A 196 11.85 8.95 -1.75
C ALA A 196 12.51 9.19 -0.38
N LYS A 197 12.57 10.45 0.07
CA LYS A 197 13.05 10.82 1.41
C LYS A 197 12.11 10.37 2.51
N TYR A 198 10.80 10.53 2.29
CA TYR A 198 9.74 10.21 3.22
C TYR A 198 9.69 8.71 3.53
N GLY A 199 10.19 7.85 2.68
CA GLY A 199 10.27 6.42 2.93
C GLY A 199 10.61 6.18 4.39
N PRO A 200 9.79 5.42 5.16
CA PRO A 200 9.59 5.53 6.59
C PRO A 200 10.88 5.45 7.40
N SER A 201 11.26 6.56 8.00
CA SER A 201 12.36 6.69 8.96
C SER A 201 11.92 6.22 10.35
N PRO A 202 12.80 5.61 11.13
CA PRO A 202 12.54 5.46 12.54
C PRO A 202 12.50 6.87 13.14
N LEU A 203 11.36 7.27 13.69
CA LEU A 203 11.38 8.34 14.69
C LEU A 203 12.48 8.00 15.69
N PRO A 204 13.39 8.91 16.02
CA PRO A 204 14.35 8.64 17.07
C PRO A 204 13.53 8.26 18.30
N ARG A 205 13.68 7.03 18.78
CA ARG A 205 13.26 6.67 20.14
C ARG A 205 14.07 7.59 21.02
N THR A 206 13.50 8.73 21.39
CA THR A 206 14.07 9.52 22.48
C THR A 206 14.10 8.61 23.68
N PRO A 207 15.28 8.32 24.25
CA PRO A 207 15.33 7.58 25.50
C PRO A 207 14.59 8.42 26.53
N PHE A 208 13.57 7.88 27.13
CA PHE A 208 12.73 8.55 28.13
C PHE A 208 13.46 8.76 29.47
N TRP A 209 14.79 8.75 29.49
CA TRP A 209 15.59 9.02 30.68
C TRP A 209 16.57 10.16 30.37
N GLY A 210 16.26 11.30 30.93
CA GLY A 210 16.97 12.57 30.79
C GLY A 210 18.42 12.53 31.33
N ARG A 211 19.34 11.96 30.53
CA ARG A 211 20.77 12.25 30.60
C ARG A 211 21.30 12.20 29.18
N THR A 212 21.58 13.35 28.61
CA THR A 212 22.38 13.48 27.40
C THR A 212 23.81 13.00 27.71
N PRO A 213 24.33 11.99 26.99
CA PRO A 213 25.75 11.65 27.10
C PRO A 213 26.61 12.82 26.61
N LYS A 214 27.61 13.22 27.32
CA LYS A 214 28.54 14.31 26.96
C LYS A 214 29.34 14.05 25.66
N ASN A 215 29.31 12.84 25.12
CA ASN A 215 29.79 12.47 23.79
C ASN A 215 28.88 11.39 23.21
N PRO A 216 27.91 11.73 22.32
CA PRO A 216 27.18 10.72 21.59
C PRO A 216 28.16 10.01 20.64
N PRO A 217 28.12 8.65 20.55
CA PRO A 217 28.91 7.95 19.55
C PRO A 217 28.52 8.50 18.16
N ARG A 218 29.51 8.71 17.28
CA ARG A 218 29.29 9.06 15.87
C ARG A 218 28.57 7.89 15.21
N VAL A 219 27.23 7.84 15.34
CA VAL A 219 26.39 6.94 14.57
C VAL A 219 26.53 7.41 13.10
N PRO A 220 26.89 6.52 12.16
CA PRO A 220 26.89 6.88 10.74
C PRO A 220 25.56 7.53 10.42
N ARG A 221 25.56 8.71 9.77
CA ARG A 221 24.34 9.40 9.31
C ARG A 221 23.56 8.41 8.45
N ARG A 222 22.52 7.78 9.00
CA ARG A 222 21.65 6.87 8.26
C ARG A 222 20.77 7.74 7.38
N VAL A 223 20.89 7.56 6.08
CA VAL A 223 19.96 8.13 5.11
C VAL A 223 18.58 7.55 5.40
N ASN A 224 17.57 8.41 5.47
CA ASN A 224 16.24 8.01 5.93
C ASN A 224 15.44 7.25 4.87
N GLY A 225 15.62 7.55 3.58
CA GLY A 225 15.00 6.89 2.44
C GLY A 225 15.95 6.85 1.24
N CYS A 226 15.51 6.34 0.10
CA CYS A 226 16.23 6.40 -1.17
C CYS A 226 15.27 6.15 -2.33
N TYR A 227 15.66 6.55 -3.53
CA TYR A 227 14.85 6.32 -4.74
C TYR A 227 14.58 4.83 -5.01
N GLU A 228 15.58 3.96 -4.86
CA GLU A 228 15.40 2.51 -5.08
C GLU A 228 14.30 1.89 -4.22
N ALA A 229 14.03 2.45 -3.04
CA ALA A 229 12.94 1.99 -2.17
C ALA A 229 11.55 2.20 -2.79
N LEU A 230 11.44 3.03 -3.84
CA LEU A 230 10.21 3.27 -4.59
C LEU A 230 9.97 2.20 -5.69
N SER A 231 11.00 1.46 -6.10
CA SER A 231 10.87 0.42 -7.12
C SER A 231 9.87 -0.64 -6.69
N GLY A 232 8.77 -0.76 -7.44
CA GLY A 232 7.64 -1.64 -7.13
C GLY A 232 6.81 -1.19 -5.93
N GLY A 233 5.51 -1.25 -6.06
CA GLY A 233 4.53 -0.87 -5.04
C GLY A 233 3.11 -1.06 -5.55
N SER A 234 2.12 -0.60 -4.78
CA SER A 234 0.73 -0.56 -5.18
C SER A 234 0.29 0.89 -5.36
N THR A 235 -0.54 1.17 -6.36
CA THR A 235 -1.15 2.49 -6.59
C THR A 235 -1.90 2.97 -5.36
N SER A 236 -2.52 2.06 -4.62
CA SER A 236 -3.20 2.33 -3.35
C SER A 236 -2.30 3.00 -2.31
N GLU A 237 -1.01 2.62 -2.21
CA GLU A 237 -0.08 3.28 -1.29
C GLU A 237 0.08 4.77 -1.60
N GLY A 238 0.27 5.11 -2.88
CA GLY A 238 0.38 6.51 -3.31
C GLY A 238 -0.92 7.28 -3.11
N PHE A 239 -2.05 6.68 -3.44
CA PHE A 239 -3.36 7.28 -3.22
C PHE A 239 -3.63 7.59 -1.75
N GLU A 240 -3.34 6.64 -0.86
CA GLU A 240 -3.50 6.80 0.58
C GLU A 240 -2.58 7.89 1.14
N ASP A 241 -1.33 7.92 0.71
CA ASP A 241 -0.33 8.90 1.17
C ASP A 241 -0.62 10.32 0.66
N PHE A 242 -1.34 10.49 -0.45
CA PHE A 242 -1.74 11.79 -0.97
C PHE A 242 -3.11 12.26 -0.49
N THR A 243 -3.93 11.38 0.06
CA THR A 243 -5.31 11.73 0.41
C THR A 243 -5.69 11.44 1.86
N GLY A 244 -5.03 10.47 2.50
CA GLY A 244 -5.51 9.84 3.73
C GLY A 244 -6.74 8.95 3.50
N GLY A 245 -7.11 8.75 2.23
CA GLY A 245 -8.24 7.95 1.80
C GLY A 245 -8.08 6.47 2.09
N VAL A 246 -9.10 5.70 1.74
CA VAL A 246 -9.11 4.25 1.85
C VAL A 246 -9.38 3.65 0.48
N THR A 247 -8.58 2.65 0.10
CA THR A 247 -8.68 2.03 -1.21
C THR A 247 -9.54 0.78 -1.15
N GLU A 248 -10.53 0.71 -2.02
CA GLU A 248 -11.30 -0.48 -2.35
C GLU A 248 -10.82 -0.98 -3.72
N TRP A 249 -10.69 -2.29 -3.87
CA TRP A 249 -10.22 -2.89 -5.12
C TRP A 249 -11.27 -3.84 -5.71
N PHE A 250 -11.28 -3.97 -7.03
CA PHE A 250 -12.23 -4.78 -7.78
C PHE A 250 -11.47 -5.72 -8.73
N ASP A 251 -11.78 -7.02 -8.66
CA ASP A 251 -11.33 -8.00 -9.65
C ASP A 251 -12.17 -7.86 -10.91
N LEU A 252 -11.57 -7.37 -11.99
CA LEU A 252 -12.27 -7.11 -13.25
C LEU A 252 -12.66 -8.39 -14.01
N ARG A 253 -12.21 -9.55 -13.56
CA ARG A 253 -12.68 -10.86 -14.05
C ARG A 253 -14.05 -11.22 -13.47
N ARG A 254 -14.45 -10.59 -12.36
CA ARG A 254 -15.74 -10.76 -11.67
C ARG A 254 -16.27 -9.42 -11.19
N PRO A 255 -16.51 -8.48 -12.10
CA PRO A 255 -16.95 -7.14 -11.72
C PRO A 255 -18.38 -7.17 -11.17
N PRO A 256 -18.71 -6.30 -10.20
CA PRO A 256 -20.11 -6.04 -9.85
C PRO A 256 -20.86 -5.48 -11.06
N ALA A 257 -22.16 -5.74 -11.13
CA ALA A 257 -23.00 -5.35 -12.26
C ALA A 257 -23.07 -3.82 -12.48
N ASP A 258 -22.92 -3.06 -11.40
CA ASP A 258 -22.97 -1.59 -11.35
C ASP A 258 -21.57 -0.93 -11.33
N LEU A 259 -20.50 -1.67 -11.65
CA LEU A 259 -19.12 -1.16 -11.57
C LEU A 259 -18.91 0.14 -12.33
N TYR A 260 -19.50 0.28 -13.53
CA TYR A 260 -19.39 1.52 -14.29
C TYR A 260 -20.00 2.72 -13.56
N GLN A 261 -21.14 2.54 -12.90
CA GLN A 261 -21.78 3.59 -12.08
C GLN A 261 -20.95 3.92 -10.84
N ILE A 262 -20.29 2.91 -10.24
CA ILE A 262 -19.34 3.11 -9.14
C ILE A 262 -18.17 3.99 -9.60
N ILE A 263 -17.61 3.72 -10.78
CA ILE A 263 -16.52 4.51 -11.37
C ILE A 263 -16.96 5.96 -11.61
N LEU A 264 -18.13 6.17 -12.23
CA LEU A 264 -18.66 7.51 -12.47
C LEU A 264 -18.82 8.30 -11.18
N LYS A 265 -19.46 7.71 -10.17
CA LYS A 265 -19.65 8.34 -8.85
C LYS A 265 -18.31 8.64 -8.16
N ALA A 266 -17.34 7.73 -8.25
CA ALA A 266 -16.02 7.91 -7.67
C ALA A 266 -15.28 9.09 -8.30
N LEU A 267 -15.29 9.19 -9.65
CA LEU A 267 -14.69 10.32 -10.38
C LEU A 267 -15.38 11.65 -10.06
N GLU A 268 -16.72 11.69 -10.01
CA GLU A 268 -17.47 12.87 -9.61
C GLU A 268 -17.17 13.36 -8.20
N ARG A 269 -16.85 12.43 -7.30
CA ARG A 269 -16.49 12.73 -5.90
C ARG A 269 -15.00 13.05 -5.71
N GLY A 270 -14.22 13.04 -6.79
CA GLY A 270 -12.80 13.32 -6.76
C GLY A 270 -11.95 12.20 -6.16
N SER A 271 -12.48 10.96 -6.10
CA SER A 271 -11.70 9.79 -5.73
C SER A 271 -10.56 9.56 -6.73
N LEU A 272 -9.46 9.00 -6.27
CA LEU A 272 -8.34 8.62 -7.14
C LEU A 272 -8.52 7.18 -7.60
N LEU A 273 -8.39 6.95 -8.91
CA LEU A 273 -8.60 5.63 -9.49
C LEU A 273 -7.37 5.17 -10.27
N GLY A 274 -7.01 3.91 -10.08
CA GLY A 274 -5.93 3.25 -10.81
C GLY A 274 -6.33 1.87 -11.27
N CYS A 275 -5.68 1.37 -12.32
CA CYS A 275 -5.91 0.02 -12.80
C CYS A 275 -4.60 -0.63 -13.26
N SER A 276 -4.60 -1.95 -13.34
CA SER A 276 -3.44 -2.73 -13.75
C SER A 276 -3.83 -4.03 -14.44
N ILE A 277 -2.87 -4.61 -15.16
CA ILE A 277 -2.93 -5.95 -15.74
C ILE A 277 -1.99 -6.83 -14.93
N ASP A 278 -2.52 -7.83 -14.23
CA ASP A 278 -1.71 -8.75 -13.45
C ASP A 278 -0.74 -9.54 -14.34
N ILE A 279 0.41 -9.89 -13.78
CA ILE A 279 1.40 -10.75 -14.42
C ILE A 279 1.16 -12.20 -13.97
N THR A 280 1.39 -13.13 -14.88
CA THR A 280 1.32 -14.57 -14.60
C THR A 280 2.70 -15.15 -14.29
N SER A 281 3.75 -14.47 -14.72
CA SER A 281 5.15 -14.85 -14.47
C SER A 281 6.03 -13.60 -14.35
N ALA A 282 7.21 -13.74 -13.75
CA ALA A 282 8.18 -12.64 -13.67
C ALA A 282 8.65 -12.15 -15.06
N PHE A 283 8.53 -12.96 -16.09
CA PHE A 283 8.85 -12.58 -17.47
C PHE A 283 7.80 -11.66 -18.11
N ASP A 284 6.60 -11.61 -17.54
CA ASP A 284 5.53 -10.72 -18.00
C ASP A 284 5.68 -9.28 -17.47
N MET A 285 6.62 -9.03 -16.56
CA MET A 285 6.81 -7.69 -15.97
C MET A 285 7.19 -6.70 -17.06
N GLU A 286 6.40 -5.65 -17.20
CA GLU A 286 6.51 -4.61 -18.22
C GLU A 286 6.44 -5.13 -19.68
N ALA A 287 5.90 -6.35 -19.88
CA ALA A 287 5.69 -6.88 -21.23
C ALA A 287 4.57 -6.10 -21.92
N VAL A 288 4.88 -5.59 -23.12
CA VAL A 288 3.92 -4.85 -23.95
C VAL A 288 3.06 -5.82 -24.75
N THR A 289 1.73 -5.73 -24.61
CA THR A 289 0.80 -6.56 -25.37
C THR A 289 0.75 -6.14 -26.84
N PHE A 290 0.16 -6.96 -27.71
CA PHE A 290 -0.05 -6.64 -29.13
C PHE A 290 -0.84 -5.33 -29.32
N LYS A 291 -1.73 -4.98 -28.38
CA LYS A 291 -2.52 -3.74 -28.37
C LYS A 291 -1.86 -2.60 -27.59
N LYS A 292 -0.55 -2.68 -27.34
CA LYS A 292 0.25 -1.66 -26.69
C LYS A 292 -0.11 -1.42 -25.21
N LEU A 293 -0.75 -2.35 -24.52
CA LEU A 293 -0.91 -2.30 -23.07
C LEU A 293 0.26 -3.00 -22.37
N VAL A 294 0.66 -2.49 -21.21
CA VAL A 294 1.83 -2.96 -20.44
C VAL A 294 1.35 -3.81 -19.25
N LYS A 295 1.85 -5.02 -19.13
CA LYS A 295 1.56 -5.91 -17.99
C LYS A 295 2.40 -5.58 -16.77
N GLY A 296 1.87 -5.81 -15.56
CA GLY A 296 2.58 -5.50 -14.32
C GLY A 296 2.84 -4.01 -14.14
N HIS A 297 2.04 -3.17 -14.76
CA HIS A 297 2.19 -1.72 -14.83
C HIS A 297 0.93 -1.03 -14.34
N ALA A 298 1.09 0.11 -13.68
CA ALA A 298 -0.01 0.89 -13.12
C ALA A 298 -0.45 1.99 -14.10
N TYR A 299 -1.76 2.13 -14.28
CA TYR A 299 -2.40 3.18 -15.07
C TYR A 299 -3.29 4.03 -14.17
N SER A 300 -3.40 5.33 -14.46
CA SER A 300 -4.42 6.18 -13.86
C SER A 300 -5.71 6.08 -14.64
N VAL A 301 -6.85 5.99 -13.98
CA VAL A 301 -8.17 6.20 -14.60
C VAL A 301 -8.49 7.68 -14.48
N THR A 302 -8.51 8.38 -15.63
CA THR A 302 -8.62 9.85 -15.67
C THR A 302 -9.99 10.35 -16.08
N GLY A 303 -10.89 9.46 -16.51
CA GLY A 303 -12.25 9.84 -16.86
C GLY A 303 -13.14 8.66 -17.25
N ALA A 304 -14.44 8.90 -17.24
CA ALA A 304 -15.44 7.98 -17.76
C ALA A 304 -16.58 8.81 -18.38
N LYS A 305 -17.12 8.36 -19.50
CA LYS A 305 -18.18 9.08 -20.21
C LYS A 305 -19.11 8.12 -20.91
N GLN A 306 -20.40 8.25 -20.68
CA GLN A 306 -21.42 7.59 -21.48
C GLN A 306 -21.77 8.45 -22.70
N ILE A 307 -21.70 7.89 -23.89
CA ILE A 307 -22.01 8.58 -25.15
C ILE A 307 -23.07 7.82 -25.93
N ARG A 308 -23.66 8.48 -26.90
CA ARG A 308 -24.53 7.84 -27.89
C ARG A 308 -23.71 7.49 -29.14
N TYR A 309 -23.63 6.22 -29.45
CA TYR A 309 -22.90 5.71 -30.62
C TYR A 309 -23.82 4.83 -31.45
N ARG A 310 -24.06 5.21 -32.71
CA ARG A 310 -24.99 4.52 -33.65
C ARG A 310 -26.34 4.21 -33.03
N GLY A 311 -26.87 5.16 -32.24
CA GLY A 311 -28.21 5.06 -31.61
C GLY A 311 -28.23 4.27 -30.27
N GLN A 312 -27.14 3.66 -29.86
CA GLN A 312 -27.03 2.92 -28.61
C GLN A 312 -26.19 3.68 -27.60
N ALA A 313 -26.44 3.47 -26.29
CA ALA A 313 -25.60 3.97 -25.23
C ALA A 313 -24.29 3.17 -25.19
N LEU A 314 -23.19 3.86 -25.13
CA LEU A 314 -21.84 3.27 -25.03
C LEU A 314 -21.08 3.90 -23.88
N GLU A 315 -20.48 3.08 -23.08
CA GLU A 315 -19.65 3.46 -21.92
C GLU A 315 -18.18 3.49 -22.33
N LEU A 316 -17.54 4.64 -22.15
CA LEU A 316 -16.13 4.85 -22.39
C LEU A 316 -15.41 5.12 -21.07
N ILE A 317 -14.16 4.67 -20.98
CA ILE A 317 -13.26 4.93 -19.88
C ILE A 317 -11.95 5.49 -20.44
N ARG A 318 -11.39 6.48 -19.75
CA ARG A 318 -10.13 7.12 -20.13
C ARG A 318 -9.04 6.77 -19.13
N MET A 319 -7.90 6.40 -19.63
CA MET A 319 -6.75 5.99 -18.83
C MET A 319 -5.48 6.67 -19.30
N ARG A 320 -4.50 6.75 -18.42
CA ARG A 320 -3.18 7.29 -18.72
C ARG A 320 -2.07 6.34 -18.30
N ASN A 321 -1.17 6.07 -19.22
CA ASN A 321 0.11 5.42 -18.97
C ASN A 321 1.09 6.43 -18.39
N PRO A 322 1.68 6.23 -17.18
CA PRO A 322 2.64 7.15 -16.59
C PRO A 322 3.97 7.25 -17.34
N TRP A 323 4.20 6.43 -18.36
CA TRP A 323 5.35 6.61 -19.26
C TRP A 323 5.23 7.91 -20.08
N GLY A 324 4.00 8.44 -20.25
CA GLY A 324 3.73 9.57 -21.13
C GLY A 324 3.70 9.20 -22.62
N GLU A 325 3.72 7.91 -22.91
CA GLU A 325 3.72 7.30 -24.25
C GLU A 325 3.20 5.87 -24.18
N VAL A 326 3.15 5.16 -25.30
CA VAL A 326 2.69 3.76 -25.42
C VAL A 326 1.21 3.61 -25.03
N GLU A 327 0.36 3.96 -25.98
CA GLU A 327 -1.09 4.02 -25.81
C GLU A 327 -1.80 2.83 -26.46
N TRP A 328 -3.01 2.57 -25.99
CA TRP A 328 -3.95 1.61 -26.56
C TRP A 328 -4.18 1.84 -28.06
N THR A 329 -4.11 0.76 -28.86
CA THR A 329 -4.28 0.80 -30.33
C THR A 329 -5.58 0.12 -30.81
N GLY A 330 -6.48 -0.24 -29.90
CA GLY A 330 -7.78 -0.82 -30.23
C GLY A 330 -8.86 0.21 -30.53
N ALA A 331 -10.11 -0.22 -30.51
CA ALA A 331 -11.27 0.67 -30.69
C ALA A 331 -11.26 1.81 -29.66
N TRP A 332 -11.63 3.02 -30.10
CA TRP A 332 -11.65 4.27 -29.31
C TRP A 332 -10.26 4.82 -28.94
N SER A 333 -9.19 4.22 -29.46
CA SER A 333 -7.86 4.83 -29.37
C SER A 333 -7.77 6.12 -30.15
N ASP A 334 -6.71 6.87 -29.96
CA ASP A 334 -6.43 8.09 -30.70
C ASP A 334 -6.39 7.83 -32.20
N GLY A 335 -7.18 8.59 -32.94
CA GLY A 335 -7.31 8.44 -34.38
C GLY A 335 -8.08 7.21 -34.87
N SER A 336 -8.74 6.44 -33.99
CA SER A 336 -9.56 5.30 -34.39
C SER A 336 -10.82 5.72 -35.19
N ALA A 337 -11.32 4.82 -36.04
CA ALA A 337 -12.43 5.10 -36.92
C ALA A 337 -13.77 5.35 -36.21
N GLU A 338 -13.91 4.84 -34.99
CA GLU A 338 -15.10 4.98 -34.15
C GLU A 338 -15.46 6.46 -33.91
N TRP A 339 -14.45 7.31 -33.73
CA TRP A 339 -14.61 8.74 -33.49
C TRP A 339 -15.33 9.49 -34.62
N HIS A 340 -15.28 8.97 -35.88
CA HIS A 340 -15.94 9.60 -37.01
C HIS A 340 -17.48 9.57 -36.90
N ALA A 341 -18.03 8.62 -36.14
CA ALA A 341 -19.46 8.47 -35.94
C ALA A 341 -19.99 9.19 -34.67
N VAL A 342 -19.11 9.90 -33.96
CA VAL A 342 -19.46 10.71 -32.78
C VAL A 342 -19.76 12.14 -33.24
N GLU A 343 -20.74 12.78 -32.58
CA GLU A 343 -21.08 14.20 -32.80
C GLU A 343 -19.82 15.08 -32.75
N PRO A 344 -19.61 15.99 -33.72
CA PRO A 344 -18.38 16.77 -33.82
C PRO A 344 -17.99 17.55 -32.56
N ALA A 345 -18.96 18.18 -31.87
CA ALA A 345 -18.72 18.93 -30.65
C ALA A 345 -18.24 18.03 -29.52
N LEU A 346 -18.88 16.86 -29.34
CA LEU A 346 -18.50 15.88 -28.34
C LEU A 346 -17.13 15.24 -28.66
N ARG A 347 -16.89 14.95 -29.94
CA ARG A 347 -15.59 14.45 -30.41
C ARG A 347 -14.49 15.44 -30.11
N GLN A 348 -14.66 16.73 -30.37
CA GLN A 348 -13.67 17.77 -30.06
C GLN A 348 -13.38 17.87 -28.56
N GLN A 349 -14.38 17.64 -27.73
CA GLN A 349 -14.24 17.65 -26.28
C GLN A 349 -13.48 16.42 -25.74
N LEU A 350 -13.71 15.24 -26.31
CA LEU A 350 -13.19 13.99 -25.78
C LEU A 350 -11.87 13.56 -26.43
N MET A 351 -11.71 13.81 -27.74
CA MET A 351 -10.56 13.38 -28.52
C MET A 351 -9.51 14.50 -28.54
N VAL A 352 -8.58 14.47 -27.62
CA VAL A 352 -7.35 15.24 -27.68
C VAL A 352 -6.28 14.31 -28.27
N LYS A 353 -5.93 14.51 -29.53
CA LYS A 353 -4.93 13.67 -30.20
C LYS A 353 -3.53 14.15 -29.83
N MET A 354 -2.94 13.55 -28.82
CA MET A 354 -1.57 13.78 -28.36
C MET A 354 -0.97 12.44 -27.89
N GLU A 355 0.29 12.21 -28.17
CA GLU A 355 1.02 11.08 -27.60
C GLU A 355 1.52 11.50 -26.21
N ASP A 356 0.60 11.53 -25.25
CA ASP A 356 0.83 11.93 -23.85
C ASP A 356 0.57 10.78 -22.86
N GLY A 357 0.37 9.57 -23.40
CA GLY A 357 0.05 8.36 -22.65
C GLY A 357 -1.42 8.24 -22.27
N GLU A 358 -2.30 9.20 -22.63
CA GLU A 358 -3.73 9.19 -22.33
C GLU A 358 -4.56 8.66 -23.52
N PHE A 359 -5.46 7.74 -23.26
CA PHE A 359 -6.29 7.12 -24.30
C PHE A 359 -7.69 6.74 -23.78
N TRP A 360 -8.63 6.65 -24.69
CA TRP A 360 -9.96 6.13 -24.44
C TRP A 360 -10.07 4.66 -24.88
N MET A 361 -10.94 3.92 -24.22
CA MET A 361 -11.41 2.60 -24.67
C MET A 361 -12.86 2.37 -24.24
N SER A 362 -13.51 1.36 -24.84
CA SER A 362 -14.82 0.94 -24.35
C SER A 362 -14.70 0.29 -22.97
N PHE A 363 -15.70 0.47 -22.10
CA PHE A 363 -15.71 -0.19 -20.79
C PHE A 363 -15.69 -1.72 -20.94
N ARG A 364 -16.28 -2.25 -22.02
CA ARG A 364 -16.20 -3.68 -22.35
C ARG A 364 -14.76 -4.13 -22.63
N ASP A 365 -13.99 -3.34 -23.38
CA ASP A 365 -12.57 -3.63 -23.64
C ASP A 365 -11.75 -3.50 -22.37
N PHE A 366 -12.04 -2.51 -21.52
CA PHE A 366 -11.41 -2.36 -20.22
C PHE A 366 -11.56 -3.62 -19.35
N LEU A 367 -12.78 -4.14 -19.22
CA LEU A 367 -13.02 -5.37 -18.46
C LEU A 367 -12.34 -6.61 -19.06
N ARG A 368 -12.06 -6.61 -20.37
CA ARG A 368 -11.39 -7.73 -21.03
C ARG A 368 -9.87 -7.67 -20.88
N GLU A 369 -9.29 -6.48 -20.95
CA GLU A 369 -7.83 -6.30 -21.03
C GLU A 369 -7.20 -6.08 -19.65
N PHE A 370 -7.89 -5.44 -18.71
CA PHE A 370 -7.39 -5.17 -17.36
C PHE A 370 -7.91 -6.20 -16.36
N THR A 371 -7.16 -6.42 -15.28
CA THR A 371 -7.51 -7.43 -14.27
C THR A 371 -7.92 -6.82 -12.94
N ARG A 372 -7.43 -5.61 -12.63
CA ARG A 372 -7.65 -4.95 -11.35
C ARG A 372 -7.99 -3.48 -11.52
N LEU A 373 -8.95 -3.02 -10.71
CA LEU A 373 -9.27 -1.61 -10.50
C LEU A 373 -9.15 -1.29 -9.02
N GLU A 374 -8.50 -0.18 -8.70
CA GLU A 374 -8.35 0.37 -7.35
C GLU A 374 -9.04 1.74 -7.29
N ILE A 375 -9.92 1.94 -6.31
CA ILE A 375 -10.62 3.20 -6.08
C ILE A 375 -10.30 3.68 -4.68
N CYS A 376 -9.56 4.77 -4.57
CA CYS A 376 -9.28 5.40 -3.30
C CYS A 376 -10.35 6.44 -2.97
N ASN A 377 -11.22 6.09 -2.05
CA ASN A 377 -12.25 6.98 -1.54
C ASN A 377 -11.66 7.96 -0.54
N LEU A 378 -11.99 9.24 -0.71
CA LEU A 378 -11.50 10.30 0.15
C LEU A 378 -12.11 10.17 1.55
N THR A 379 -11.31 10.36 2.59
CA THR A 379 -11.83 10.49 3.95
C THR A 379 -12.55 11.83 4.11
N PRO A 380 -13.46 11.95 5.10
CA PRO A 380 -14.12 13.21 5.43
C PRO A 380 -13.18 14.38 5.65
N ASP A 381 -11.96 14.11 6.16
CA ASP A 381 -10.94 15.13 6.41
C ASP A 381 -10.30 15.66 5.10
N ALA A 382 -10.41 14.95 4.00
CA ALA A 382 -9.83 15.35 2.73
C ALA A 382 -10.65 16.39 1.98
N LEU A 383 -11.97 16.47 2.24
CA LEU A 383 -12.87 17.42 1.58
C LEU A 383 -13.78 18.09 2.63
N GLN A 384 -13.61 19.38 2.85
CA GLN A 384 -14.50 20.17 3.71
C GLN A 384 -15.89 20.47 3.06
N SER A 385 -16.30 19.68 2.09
CA SER A 385 -17.55 19.90 1.37
C SER A 385 -18.77 19.51 2.22
N ARG A 386 -19.71 20.45 2.37
CA ARG A 386 -21.00 20.22 3.07
C ARG A 386 -21.96 19.27 2.31
N LYS A 387 -21.65 18.90 1.07
CA LYS A 387 -22.50 18.06 0.23
C LYS A 387 -22.31 16.56 0.45
N PHE A 388 -21.26 16.15 1.18
CA PHE A 388 -20.98 14.73 1.40
C PHE A 388 -21.23 14.38 2.86
N ARG A 389 -21.89 13.25 3.12
CA ARG A 389 -22.00 12.71 4.49
C ARG A 389 -20.62 12.35 4.98
N LYS A 390 -20.23 12.88 6.13
CA LYS A 390 -18.94 12.57 6.77
C LYS A 390 -19.07 11.19 7.41
N TRP A 391 -18.28 10.25 6.95
CA TRP A 391 -18.09 9.01 7.66
C TRP A 391 -17.39 9.27 8.99
N ASN A 392 -17.84 8.59 10.03
CA ASN A 392 -17.14 8.58 11.29
C ASN A 392 -15.88 7.74 11.15
N THR A 393 -14.73 8.29 11.52
CA THR A 393 -13.44 7.59 11.39
C THR A 393 -12.83 7.36 12.75
N ARG A 394 -12.41 6.12 13.02
CA ARG A 394 -11.64 5.74 14.19
C ARG A 394 -10.36 5.01 13.74
N LEU A 395 -9.28 5.27 14.45
CA LEU A 395 -7.97 4.68 14.18
C LEU A 395 -7.44 4.02 15.44
N TYR A 396 -7.02 2.76 15.31
CA TYR A 396 -6.44 1.96 16.37
C TYR A 396 -5.05 1.53 15.98
N ASP A 397 -4.08 1.86 16.81
CA ASP A 397 -2.72 1.33 16.68
C ASP A 397 -2.64 -0.03 17.35
N GLY A 398 -2.01 -0.98 16.67
CA GLY A 398 -1.74 -2.28 17.24
C GLY A 398 -0.38 -2.80 16.83
N THR A 399 0.03 -3.90 17.46
CA THR A 399 1.33 -4.52 17.20
C THR A 399 1.21 -6.03 17.21
N TRP A 400 1.86 -6.67 16.25
CA TRP A 400 2.13 -8.10 16.30
C TRP A 400 3.54 -8.32 16.83
N ARG A 401 3.65 -9.05 17.94
CA ARG A 401 4.93 -9.37 18.58
C ARG A 401 5.05 -10.85 18.78
N ARG A 402 6.19 -11.39 18.39
CA ARG A 402 6.54 -12.79 18.60
C ARG A 402 6.45 -13.15 20.10
N GLY A 403 5.85 -14.28 20.38
CA GLY A 403 5.65 -14.76 21.76
C GLY A 403 4.55 -14.04 22.54
N SER A 404 3.80 -13.09 21.92
CA SER A 404 2.77 -12.31 22.61
C SER A 404 1.51 -12.10 21.74
N THR A 405 1.56 -11.26 20.70
CA THR A 405 0.39 -10.84 19.94
C THR A 405 0.44 -11.23 18.45
N ALA A 406 1.45 -11.97 18.00
CA ALA A 406 1.57 -12.43 16.62
C ALA A 406 1.01 -13.85 16.46
N GLY A 407 -0.32 -14.00 16.55
CA GLY A 407 -1.01 -15.29 16.57
C GLY A 407 -1.21 -15.95 15.21
N GLY A 408 -1.06 -15.20 14.12
CA GLY A 408 -1.38 -15.67 12.77
C GLY A 408 -2.90 -15.71 12.50
N CYS A 409 -3.29 -16.14 11.30
CA CYS A 409 -4.69 -16.20 10.90
C CYS A 409 -5.45 -17.39 11.53
N ARG A 410 -6.74 -17.51 11.23
CA ARG A 410 -7.61 -18.57 11.78
C ARG A 410 -7.14 -20.00 11.45
N ASN A 411 -6.31 -20.19 10.44
CA ASN A 411 -5.71 -21.50 10.15
C ASN A 411 -4.79 -22.01 11.28
N TYR A 412 -4.47 -21.15 12.24
CA TYR A 412 -3.70 -21.46 13.44
C TYR A 412 -4.55 -21.31 14.71
N PRO A 413 -5.51 -22.19 14.97
CA PRO A 413 -6.50 -22.04 16.04
C PRO A 413 -5.89 -22.05 17.45
N ALA A 414 -4.68 -22.59 17.61
CA ALA A 414 -3.98 -22.59 18.89
C ALA A 414 -3.51 -21.20 19.30
N THR A 415 -3.24 -20.33 18.33
CA THR A 415 -2.61 -19.02 18.54
C THR A 415 -3.40 -17.83 18.00
N PHE A 416 -4.38 -18.05 17.11
CA PHE A 416 -5.17 -16.97 16.51
C PHE A 416 -5.76 -15.99 17.53
N TRP A 417 -6.27 -16.52 18.65
CA TRP A 417 -6.93 -15.76 19.69
C TRP A 417 -6.03 -14.77 20.43
N ILE A 418 -4.70 -14.90 20.34
CA ILE A 418 -3.75 -13.96 20.97
C ILE A 418 -3.54 -12.69 20.19
N ASN A 419 -4.01 -12.61 18.92
CA ASN A 419 -3.92 -11.37 18.17
C ASN A 419 -4.65 -10.24 18.89
N PRO A 420 -4.29 -8.97 18.64
CA PRO A 420 -5.04 -7.83 19.13
C PRO A 420 -6.51 -7.92 18.70
N GLN A 421 -7.41 -7.52 19.59
CA GLN A 421 -8.86 -7.58 19.38
C GLN A 421 -9.45 -6.19 19.58
N PHE A 422 -10.37 -5.80 18.69
CA PHE A 422 -11.01 -4.49 18.72
C PHE A 422 -12.53 -4.67 18.69
N LYS A 423 -13.22 -4.10 19.68
CA LYS A 423 -14.67 -4.11 19.76
C LYS A 423 -15.22 -3.00 18.88
N ILE A 424 -16.25 -3.30 18.11
CA ILE A 424 -17.05 -2.36 17.34
C ILE A 424 -18.52 -2.57 17.75
N GLN A 425 -19.18 -1.50 18.17
CA GLN A 425 -20.59 -1.50 18.46
C GLN A 425 -21.33 -0.70 17.40
N LEU A 426 -22.20 -1.37 16.65
CA LEU A 426 -23.07 -0.78 15.64
C LEU A 426 -24.45 -0.57 16.27
N GLU A 427 -24.86 0.68 16.47
CA GLU A 427 -26.07 1.01 17.24
C GLU A 427 -27.26 1.28 16.34
N GLU A 428 -27.04 1.96 15.22
CA GLU A 428 -28.10 2.45 14.35
C GLU A 428 -27.91 1.99 12.91
N VAL A 429 -29.00 1.60 12.25
CA VAL A 429 -29.06 1.32 10.81
C VAL A 429 -28.83 2.59 10.02
N ASP A 430 -28.28 2.45 8.83
CA ASP A 430 -28.05 3.56 7.90
C ASP A 430 -29.36 4.23 7.47
N ASP A 431 -29.29 5.54 7.18
CA ASP A 431 -30.46 6.31 6.74
C ASP A 431 -30.87 6.01 5.31
N ASP A 432 -29.96 5.45 4.49
CA ASP A 432 -30.23 5.18 3.10
C ASP A 432 -31.11 3.94 2.94
N ARG A 433 -32.38 4.19 2.63
CA ARG A 433 -33.20 3.20 1.93
C ARG A 433 -32.69 3.24 0.49
N ASP A 434 -31.96 2.19 0.07
CA ASP A 434 -31.62 2.03 -1.35
C ASP A 434 -32.91 2.20 -2.17
N GLU A 435 -32.88 3.04 -3.19
CA GLU A 435 -34.01 3.29 -4.08
C GLU A 435 -34.53 1.98 -4.73
N ASP A 436 -33.76 0.91 -4.70
CA ASP A 436 -34.08 -0.43 -5.22
C ASP A 436 -34.81 -1.38 -4.25
N GLY A 437 -35.24 -0.94 -3.08
CA GLY A 437 -36.25 -1.63 -2.23
C GLY A 437 -35.97 -3.07 -1.78
N GLY A 438 -34.76 -3.62 -1.97
CA GLY A 438 -34.51 -5.06 -1.83
C GLY A 438 -33.48 -5.51 -0.78
N ARG A 439 -32.79 -4.60 -0.10
CA ARG A 439 -31.77 -4.99 0.88
C ARG A 439 -32.26 -4.90 2.32
N GLU A 440 -31.92 -5.89 3.15
CA GLU A 440 -32.20 -5.87 4.59
C GLU A 440 -31.58 -4.61 5.25
N PRO A 441 -32.29 -4.00 6.23
CA PRO A 441 -31.74 -2.88 7.00
C PRO A 441 -30.42 -3.29 7.68
N GLY A 442 -29.38 -2.46 7.59
CA GLY A 442 -28.07 -2.76 8.18
C GLY A 442 -27.21 -1.53 8.36
N CYS A 443 -26.10 -1.71 9.05
CA CYS A 443 -25.09 -0.71 9.30
C CYS A 443 -23.94 -0.92 8.31
N SER A 444 -23.66 0.04 7.46
CA SER A 444 -22.51 0.02 6.55
C SER A 444 -21.27 0.53 7.26
N PHE A 445 -20.22 -0.23 7.18
CA PHE A 445 -18.91 0.18 7.66
C PHE A 445 -17.80 -0.40 6.79
N LEU A 446 -16.67 0.26 6.80
CA LEU A 446 -15.48 -0.16 6.08
C LEU A 446 -14.35 -0.34 7.08
N LEU A 447 -13.71 -1.48 7.03
CA LEU A 447 -12.51 -1.78 7.80
C LEU A 447 -11.30 -1.75 6.87
N ALA A 448 -10.25 -1.10 7.33
CA ALA A 448 -8.99 -1.06 6.62
C ALA A 448 -7.84 -1.33 7.59
N LEU A 449 -7.09 -2.38 7.32
CA LEU A 449 -5.93 -2.79 8.11
C LEU A 449 -4.66 -2.41 7.36
N MET A 450 -3.93 -1.45 7.92
CA MET A 450 -2.71 -0.90 7.31
C MET A 450 -1.48 -1.29 8.14
N GLN A 451 -0.52 -1.97 7.53
CA GLN A 451 0.76 -2.27 8.17
C GLN A 451 1.72 -1.07 8.10
N LYS A 452 2.46 -0.84 9.20
CA LYS A 452 3.34 0.33 9.34
C LYS A 452 4.78 0.03 8.98
N HIS A 453 5.45 1.01 8.39
CA HIS A 453 6.89 1.09 8.25
C HIS A 453 7.58 -0.08 7.51
N ARG A 454 6.86 -0.89 6.75
CA ARG A 454 7.41 -2.09 6.09
C ARG A 454 8.31 -1.76 4.88
N ARG A 455 8.02 -0.70 4.13
CA ARG A 455 8.82 -0.31 2.95
C ARG A 455 10.31 -0.09 3.28
N ARG A 456 10.63 0.41 4.46
CA ARG A 456 12.02 0.57 4.94
C ARG A 456 12.78 -0.75 5.13
N GLU A 457 12.05 -1.84 5.37
CA GLU A 457 12.61 -3.17 5.59
C GLU A 457 13.10 -3.81 4.29
N ARG A 458 12.70 -3.26 3.12
CA ARG A 458 13.11 -3.74 1.79
C ARG A 458 14.62 -3.77 1.61
N ARG A 459 15.35 -2.77 2.15
CA ARG A 459 16.82 -2.75 2.15
C ARG A 459 17.45 -3.94 2.87
N TYR A 460 16.68 -4.59 3.74
CA TYR A 460 17.10 -5.80 4.47
C TYR A 460 16.50 -7.07 3.86
N GLY A 461 15.95 -6.99 2.65
CA GLY A 461 15.34 -8.12 1.95
C GLY A 461 13.98 -8.57 2.53
N LYS A 462 13.35 -7.74 3.37
CA LYS A 462 12.00 -8.01 3.90
C LYS A 462 10.96 -7.27 3.08
N ASP A 463 9.89 -7.95 2.76
CA ASP A 463 8.73 -7.38 2.07
C ASP A 463 7.58 -7.10 3.04
N MET A 464 6.43 -6.66 2.51
CA MET A 464 5.18 -6.55 3.25
C MET A 464 4.79 -7.90 3.84
N GLU A 465 4.22 -7.92 5.05
CA GLU A 465 3.60 -9.14 5.57
C GLU A 465 2.26 -9.38 4.88
N THR A 466 1.89 -10.64 4.76
CA THR A 466 0.56 -11.03 4.31
C THR A 466 -0.42 -10.81 5.46
N ILE A 467 -1.34 -9.85 5.33
CA ILE A 467 -2.24 -9.41 6.39
C ILE A 467 -3.70 -9.56 6.01
N GLY A 468 -4.56 -9.64 7.00
CA GLY A 468 -6.00 -9.69 6.88
C GLY A 468 -6.67 -9.59 8.24
N PHE A 469 -7.99 -9.66 8.28
CA PHE A 469 -8.76 -9.60 9.52
C PHE A 469 -10.01 -10.46 9.46
N ALA A 470 -10.54 -10.81 10.62
CA ALA A 470 -11.81 -11.49 10.78
C ALA A 470 -12.71 -10.74 11.77
N VAL A 471 -14.02 -10.77 11.53
CA VAL A 471 -15.05 -10.09 12.33
C VAL A 471 -15.97 -11.14 12.93
N TYR A 472 -16.17 -11.11 14.23
CA TYR A 472 -17.01 -12.02 14.97
C TYR A 472 -18.13 -11.27 15.67
N GLU A 473 -19.34 -11.81 15.64
CA GLU A 473 -20.48 -11.29 16.37
C GLU A 473 -20.46 -11.78 17.82
N VAL A 474 -20.70 -10.89 18.79
CA VAL A 474 -20.67 -11.22 20.22
C VAL A 474 -22.07 -11.38 20.79
N THR A 475 -23.09 -10.81 20.17
CA THR A 475 -24.47 -10.71 20.67
C THR A 475 -25.44 -11.76 20.10
N GLY A 476 -24.98 -12.73 19.32
CA GLY A 476 -25.81 -13.79 18.76
C GLY A 476 -26.08 -14.91 19.77
N VAL A 477 -27.35 -15.24 20.02
CA VAL A 477 -27.81 -16.39 20.82
C VAL A 477 -27.56 -17.68 20.03
N SER A 478 -26.32 -18.10 19.86
CA SER A 478 -25.99 -19.43 19.42
C SER A 478 -24.89 -20.00 20.30
N HIS A 479 -25.33 -20.85 21.23
CA HIS A 479 -24.53 -21.79 22.03
C HIS A 479 -23.26 -21.28 22.70
N GLY A 480 -23.39 -20.55 23.77
CA GLY A 480 -22.35 -20.58 24.77
C GLY A 480 -21.78 -19.27 25.26
N SER A 481 -22.19 -18.96 26.38
CA SER A 481 -21.60 -18.13 27.41
C SER A 481 -22.12 -16.69 27.47
N PRO A 482 -23.06 -16.44 28.38
CA PRO A 482 -23.47 -15.09 28.78
C PRO A 482 -22.32 -14.25 29.36
N GLN A 483 -21.11 -14.84 29.44
CA GLN A 483 -19.94 -14.26 30.11
C GLN A 483 -19.37 -13.03 29.42
N TYR A 484 -19.65 -12.81 28.13
CA TYR A 484 -19.00 -11.77 27.34
C TYR A 484 -19.90 -10.57 26.99
N VAL A 485 -21.21 -10.75 27.08
CA VAL A 485 -22.19 -9.70 26.78
C VAL A 485 -22.12 -8.59 27.82
N GLY A 486 -21.92 -7.35 27.37
CA GLY A 486 -21.91 -6.16 28.23
C GLY A 486 -20.65 -5.95 29.08
N ARG A 487 -19.61 -6.77 28.92
CA ARG A 487 -18.31 -6.52 29.58
C ARG A 487 -17.40 -5.75 28.62
N SER A 488 -17.04 -4.54 28.99
CA SER A 488 -15.95 -3.79 28.34
C SER A 488 -14.60 -4.39 28.73
N GLY A 489 -13.65 -4.44 27.77
CA GLY A 489 -12.26 -4.75 28.06
C GLY A 489 -11.88 -6.24 28.21
N VAL A 490 -12.75 -7.21 27.90
CA VAL A 490 -12.44 -8.62 28.03
C VAL A 490 -11.97 -9.23 26.70
N HIS A 491 -10.69 -9.57 26.62
CA HIS A 491 -10.11 -10.28 25.49
C HIS A 491 -10.69 -11.69 25.34
N LEU A 492 -11.27 -12.01 24.16
CA LEU A 492 -11.88 -13.31 23.89
C LEU A 492 -10.83 -14.40 23.80
N LYS A 493 -11.11 -15.55 24.43
CA LYS A 493 -10.16 -16.66 24.52
C LYS A 493 -10.37 -17.67 23.38
N ARG A 494 -9.49 -18.63 23.30
CA ARG A 494 -9.43 -19.67 22.26
C ARG A 494 -10.78 -20.38 22.04
N GLU A 495 -11.47 -20.71 23.12
CA GLU A 495 -12.73 -21.46 23.12
C GLU A 495 -13.82 -20.72 22.34
N PHE A 496 -13.86 -19.37 22.45
CA PHE A 496 -14.81 -18.57 21.68
C PHE A 496 -14.58 -18.74 20.18
N PHE A 497 -13.35 -18.63 19.71
CA PHE A 497 -13.03 -18.72 18.28
C PHE A 497 -13.14 -20.13 17.71
N LEU A 498 -13.06 -21.16 18.55
CA LEU A 498 -13.34 -22.54 18.16
C LEU A 498 -14.85 -22.82 18.00
N ALA A 499 -15.66 -22.20 18.89
CA ALA A 499 -17.10 -22.39 18.90
C ALA A 499 -17.86 -21.50 17.90
N ASN A 500 -17.29 -20.36 17.49
CA ASN A 500 -17.98 -19.37 16.67
C ASN A 500 -17.32 -19.20 15.28
N ALA A 501 -18.15 -19.15 14.25
CA ALA A 501 -17.73 -18.77 12.91
C ALA A 501 -17.55 -17.25 12.82
N SER A 502 -16.64 -16.77 11.96
CA SER A 502 -16.56 -15.36 11.65
C SER A 502 -17.81 -14.91 10.89
N ARG A 503 -18.38 -13.78 11.27
CA ARG A 503 -19.53 -13.17 10.59
C ARG A 503 -19.12 -12.52 9.27
N ALA A 504 -17.93 -11.94 9.26
CA ALA A 504 -17.32 -11.31 8.10
C ALA A 504 -15.78 -11.43 8.20
N ARG A 505 -15.08 -11.16 7.11
CA ARG A 505 -13.60 -11.19 7.05
C ARG A 505 -13.11 -10.41 5.85
N SER A 506 -11.82 -10.04 5.83
CA SER A 506 -11.18 -9.58 4.61
C SER A 506 -11.31 -10.65 3.52
N GLU A 507 -11.56 -10.24 2.29
CA GLU A 507 -11.75 -11.16 1.16
C GLU A 507 -10.58 -12.11 0.98
N GLN A 508 -9.37 -11.58 1.20
CA GLN A 508 -8.13 -12.34 1.13
C GLN A 508 -7.10 -11.85 2.14
N PHE A 509 -6.11 -12.69 2.40
CA PHE A 509 -4.86 -12.30 3.02
C PHE A 509 -3.85 -11.99 1.93
N ILE A 510 -3.28 -10.79 1.94
CA ILE A 510 -2.38 -10.32 0.89
C ILE A 510 -1.25 -9.47 1.46
N ASN A 511 -0.11 -9.46 0.78
CA ASN A 511 1.08 -8.70 1.15
C ASN A 511 1.07 -7.26 0.61
N LEU A 512 -0.05 -6.57 0.78
CA LEU A 512 -0.19 -5.14 0.49
C LEU A 512 -0.02 -4.31 1.77
N ARG A 513 0.21 -3.00 1.60
CA ARG A 513 0.29 -2.08 2.73
C ARG A 513 -1.02 -2.02 3.50
N GLU A 514 -2.14 -1.96 2.82
CA GLU A 514 -3.47 -1.95 3.41
C GLU A 514 -4.38 -3.01 2.78
N VAL A 515 -5.22 -3.60 3.61
CA VAL A 515 -6.30 -4.49 3.20
C VAL A 515 -7.60 -3.89 3.74
N SER A 516 -8.50 -3.53 2.85
CA SER A 516 -9.80 -2.95 3.20
C SER A 516 -10.95 -3.83 2.72
N THR A 517 -12.07 -3.78 3.43
CA THR A 517 -13.30 -4.43 3.00
C THR A 517 -14.50 -3.68 3.58
N ARG A 518 -15.51 -3.48 2.74
CA ARG A 518 -16.79 -2.89 3.10
C ARG A 518 -17.76 -3.98 3.54
N PHE A 519 -18.47 -3.73 4.63
CA PHE A 519 -19.45 -4.63 5.20
C PHE A 519 -20.76 -3.91 5.43
N ARG A 520 -21.86 -4.70 5.41
CA ARG A 520 -23.17 -4.30 5.91
C ARG A 520 -23.62 -5.38 6.88
N LEU A 521 -23.70 -5.04 8.16
CA LEU A 521 -24.07 -5.96 9.22
C LEU A 521 -25.24 -5.41 10.04
N PRO A 522 -26.03 -6.27 10.69
CA PRO A 522 -27.07 -5.82 11.63
C PRO A 522 -26.48 -4.97 12.78
N PRO A 523 -27.28 -4.14 13.44
CA PRO A 523 -26.90 -3.56 14.73
C PRO A 523 -26.46 -4.65 15.72
N GLY A 524 -25.38 -4.42 16.44
CA GLY A 524 -24.84 -5.42 17.38
C GLY A 524 -23.40 -5.12 17.81
N GLU A 525 -22.86 -6.00 18.64
CA GLU A 525 -21.47 -5.96 19.08
C GLU A 525 -20.61 -6.93 18.25
N TYR A 526 -19.48 -6.44 17.76
CA TYR A 526 -18.55 -7.19 16.91
C TYR A 526 -17.12 -7.06 17.42
N ILE A 527 -16.35 -8.12 17.27
CA ILE A 527 -14.91 -8.13 17.54
C ILE A 527 -14.16 -8.29 16.22
N VAL A 528 -13.27 -7.35 15.93
CA VAL A 528 -12.34 -7.41 14.81
C VAL A 528 -11.00 -7.93 15.30
N VAL A 529 -10.47 -8.93 14.61
CA VAL A 529 -9.17 -9.55 14.91
C VAL A 529 -8.26 -9.37 13.70
N PRO A 530 -7.43 -8.30 13.68
CA PRO A 530 -6.39 -8.14 12.67
C PRO A 530 -5.25 -9.11 12.89
N SER A 531 -4.78 -9.75 11.84
CA SER A 531 -3.70 -10.73 11.94
C SER A 531 -2.80 -10.75 10.72
N THR A 532 -1.58 -11.24 10.91
CA THR A 532 -0.76 -11.73 9.80
C THR A 532 -1.24 -13.12 9.39
N PHE A 533 -0.93 -13.56 8.18
CA PHE A 533 -1.31 -14.91 7.73
C PHE A 533 -0.60 -15.99 8.56
N GLU A 534 0.72 -15.87 8.72
CA GLU A 534 1.51 -16.79 9.54
C GLU A 534 1.68 -16.26 10.98
N PRO A 535 1.75 -17.13 11.99
CA PRO A 535 2.11 -16.72 13.34
C PRO A 535 3.58 -16.26 13.42
N ASN A 536 3.94 -15.58 14.50
CA ASN A 536 5.30 -15.09 14.78
C ASN A 536 5.82 -14.03 13.80
N LYS A 537 4.96 -13.45 12.96
CA LYS A 537 5.31 -12.33 12.09
C LYS A 537 5.15 -11.02 12.85
N GLU A 538 6.24 -10.29 13.00
CA GLU A 538 6.26 -9.05 13.76
C GLU A 538 5.96 -7.84 12.88
N GLY A 539 5.14 -6.94 13.37
CA GLY A 539 4.81 -5.70 12.67
C GLY A 539 3.98 -4.76 13.53
N ASP A 540 3.97 -3.51 13.16
CA ASP A 540 3.07 -2.50 13.69
C ASP A 540 1.98 -2.24 12.65
N PHE A 541 0.75 -1.97 13.09
CA PHE A 541 -0.37 -1.70 12.20
C PHE A 541 -1.27 -0.57 12.72
N VAL A 542 -2.11 -0.08 11.84
CA VAL A 542 -3.28 0.75 12.15
C VAL A 542 -4.50 0.02 11.62
N LEU A 543 -5.50 -0.19 12.47
CA LEU A 543 -6.84 -0.56 12.06
C LEU A 543 -7.67 0.73 11.93
N ARG A 544 -8.18 0.99 10.73
CA ARG A 544 -9.06 2.12 10.43
C ARG A 544 -10.48 1.61 10.33
N VAL A 545 -11.39 2.23 11.08
CA VAL A 545 -12.82 1.91 11.08
C VAL A 545 -13.56 3.13 10.57
N PHE A 546 -14.28 2.96 9.49
CA PHE A 546 -15.13 3.99 8.91
C PHE A 546 -16.58 3.53 8.98
N SER A 547 -17.49 4.35 9.49
CA SER A 547 -18.91 4.03 9.58
C SER A 547 -19.75 5.22 9.17
N GLU A 548 -20.90 4.98 8.55
CA GLU A 548 -21.83 6.04 8.17
C GLU A 548 -22.42 6.69 9.43
N LYS A 549 -22.92 5.87 10.35
CA LYS A 549 -23.38 6.30 11.67
C LYS A 549 -22.28 6.20 12.71
N ARG A 550 -22.49 6.83 13.85
CA ARG A 550 -21.54 6.75 14.97
C ARG A 550 -21.48 5.32 15.49
N ALA A 551 -20.30 4.74 15.48
CA ALA A 551 -20.03 3.43 16.05
C ALA A 551 -19.26 3.58 17.37
N GLY A 552 -19.69 2.89 18.42
CA GLY A 552 -18.91 2.69 19.63
C GLY A 552 -17.74 1.76 19.33
N THR A 553 -16.50 2.12 19.68
CA THR A 553 -15.33 1.28 19.38
C THR A 553 -14.34 1.34 20.53
N GLU A 554 -13.78 0.18 20.89
CA GLU A 554 -12.87 0.00 22.02
C GLU A 554 -11.81 -1.07 21.70
N GLU A 555 -10.57 -0.87 22.17
CA GLU A 555 -9.53 -1.89 22.14
C GLU A 555 -9.71 -2.84 23.35
N MET A 556 -9.67 -4.14 23.11
CA MET A 556 -9.80 -5.16 24.14
C MET A 556 -8.43 -5.42 24.74
N ASP A 557 -8.19 -4.97 25.96
CA ASP A 557 -6.88 -5.02 26.64
C ASP A 557 -6.90 -6.03 27.79
N ASP A 558 -6.61 -7.30 27.49
CA ASP A 558 -6.36 -8.33 28.50
C ASP A 558 -4.90 -8.80 28.42
N LYS A 559 -4.30 -9.12 29.56
CA LYS A 559 -2.98 -9.73 29.61
C LYS A 559 -3.03 -11.10 28.93
N ILE A 560 -2.43 -11.19 27.74
CA ILE A 560 -2.36 -12.44 27.01
C ILE A 560 -1.22 -13.28 27.56
N GLN A 561 -1.54 -14.37 28.26
CA GLN A 561 -0.60 -15.40 28.68
C GLN A 561 -0.62 -16.55 27.66
N ALA A 562 -0.04 -16.32 26.49
CA ALA A 562 0.12 -17.37 25.50
C ALA A 562 1.59 -17.50 25.12
N THR A 563 2.08 -18.72 25.11
CA THR A 563 3.40 -19.05 24.58
C THR A 563 3.20 -19.59 23.16
N LEU A 564 3.73 -18.87 22.18
CA LEU A 564 3.75 -19.34 20.79
C LEU A 564 4.87 -20.38 20.65
N PRO A 565 4.62 -21.50 19.95
CA PRO A 565 5.69 -22.42 19.61
C PRO A 565 6.73 -21.71 18.75
N ASP A 566 7.97 -21.79 19.14
CA ASP A 566 9.07 -21.24 18.34
C ASP A 566 9.24 -22.04 17.05
N GLU A 567 9.50 -21.32 15.97
CA GLU A 567 9.85 -21.94 14.69
C GLU A 567 11.21 -22.60 14.84
N LYS A 568 11.23 -23.93 14.87
CA LYS A 568 12.47 -24.69 15.04
C LYS A 568 13.27 -24.65 13.75
N VAL A 569 14.26 -23.77 13.69
CA VAL A 569 15.24 -23.75 12.61
C VAL A 569 16.31 -24.76 12.93
N LEU A 570 16.34 -25.85 12.17
CA LEU A 570 17.37 -26.89 12.31
C LEU A 570 18.67 -26.41 11.64
N SER A 571 19.80 -26.66 12.26
CA SER A 571 21.10 -26.53 11.62
C SER A 571 21.29 -27.63 10.56
N GLU A 572 22.23 -27.46 9.64
CA GLU A 572 22.50 -28.45 8.59
C GLU A 572 22.83 -29.86 9.14
N SER A 573 23.46 -29.92 10.30
CA SER A 573 23.80 -31.16 11.02
C SER A 573 22.59 -31.87 11.63
N GLU A 574 21.52 -31.14 11.93
CA GLU A 574 20.31 -31.67 12.56
C GLU A 574 19.25 -32.11 11.52
N ILE A 575 19.46 -31.79 10.25
CA ILE A 575 18.57 -32.23 9.17
C ILE A 575 18.86 -33.70 8.85
N ASP A 576 17.78 -34.51 8.80
CA ASP A 576 17.88 -35.95 8.55
C ASP A 576 18.47 -36.25 7.16
N GLU A 577 19.20 -37.36 7.05
CA GLU A 577 19.97 -37.73 5.86
C GLU A 577 19.06 -38.06 4.67
N ASN A 578 17.88 -38.63 4.88
CA ASN A 578 16.91 -38.88 3.79
C ASN A 578 16.42 -37.57 3.18
N PHE A 579 16.26 -36.54 4.00
CA PHE A 579 15.90 -35.21 3.51
C PHE A 579 17.05 -34.55 2.74
N LYS A 580 18.29 -34.73 3.19
CA LYS A 580 19.47 -34.28 2.45
C LYS A 580 19.61 -34.98 1.09
N GLN A 581 19.28 -36.28 1.04
CA GLN A 581 19.23 -37.03 -0.21
C GLN A 581 18.16 -36.50 -1.17
N LEU A 582 16.94 -36.25 -0.68
CA LEU A 582 15.85 -35.65 -1.45
C LEU A 582 16.28 -34.28 -2.00
N PHE A 583 16.89 -33.45 -1.17
CA PHE A 583 17.42 -32.14 -1.61
C PHE A 583 18.46 -32.28 -2.73
N ARG A 584 19.43 -33.21 -2.58
CA ARG A 584 20.44 -33.47 -3.63
C ARG A 584 19.84 -33.96 -4.93
N GLN A 585 18.80 -34.80 -4.87
CA GLN A 585 18.08 -35.30 -6.07
C GLN A 585 17.37 -34.16 -6.79
N LEU A 586 16.74 -33.23 -6.05
CA LEU A 586 16.03 -32.09 -6.62
C LEU A 586 16.95 -30.97 -7.10
N ALA A 587 18.07 -30.72 -6.39
CA ALA A 587 19.03 -29.68 -6.70
C ALA A 587 20.06 -30.08 -7.79
N GLY A 588 20.16 -31.38 -8.11
CA GLY A 588 21.14 -31.94 -9.06
C GLY A 588 22.55 -32.13 -8.47
N PRO A 589 23.41 -32.96 -9.13
CA PRO A 589 24.68 -33.44 -8.55
C PRO A 589 25.75 -32.35 -8.39
N SER A 590 25.60 -31.19 -8.98
CA SER A 590 26.58 -30.10 -8.94
C SER A 590 26.09 -28.87 -8.15
N CYS A 591 24.90 -28.88 -7.58
CA CYS A 591 24.31 -27.71 -6.91
C CYS A 591 24.21 -27.90 -5.40
N ARG A 592 24.83 -26.98 -4.67
CA ARG A 592 24.62 -26.82 -3.22
C ARG A 592 23.37 -26.01 -2.88
N SER A 593 22.62 -25.55 -3.91
CA SER A 593 21.42 -24.73 -3.78
C SER A 593 20.53 -24.85 -5.00
N MET A 594 19.21 -24.83 -4.82
CA MET A 594 18.22 -24.77 -5.89
C MET A 594 18.06 -23.35 -6.41
N VAL A 595 18.19 -23.16 -7.70
CA VAL A 595 17.90 -21.92 -8.40
C VAL A 595 16.53 -22.08 -9.04
N ASN A 596 15.56 -21.21 -8.70
CA ASN A 596 14.21 -21.15 -9.29
C ASN A 596 13.32 -22.40 -9.13
N LEU A 597 12.98 -22.79 -7.89
CA LEU A 597 11.86 -23.70 -7.63
C LEU A 597 10.48 -23.03 -7.69
N MET A 598 10.38 -21.82 -8.22
CA MET A 598 9.10 -21.12 -8.42
C MET A 598 8.53 -21.30 -9.84
N ASP A 599 9.04 -22.23 -10.65
CA ASP A 599 8.35 -22.62 -11.86
C ASP A 599 7.29 -23.67 -11.50
N VAL A 600 6.05 -23.18 -11.30
CA VAL A 600 4.84 -23.97 -10.96
C VAL A 600 4.56 -25.07 -12.00
N SER A 601 5.25 -25.07 -13.14
CA SER A 601 5.17 -26.10 -14.17
C SER A 601 5.73 -27.46 -13.72
N CYS A 602 6.60 -27.52 -12.72
CA CYS A 602 7.13 -28.80 -12.21
C CYS A 602 6.17 -29.56 -11.26
N ALA A 603 5.14 -28.92 -10.73
CA ALA A 603 4.14 -29.59 -9.91
C ALA A 603 3.13 -30.44 -10.73
N ARG A 604 3.15 -30.33 -12.05
CA ARG A 604 2.28 -31.14 -12.95
C ARG A 604 2.72 -32.58 -13.16
N GLY A 605 3.84 -33.01 -12.61
CA GLY A 605 4.40 -34.35 -12.83
C GLY A 605 3.94 -35.46 -11.88
N LEU A 606 3.15 -35.18 -10.86
CA LEU A 606 2.78 -36.17 -9.84
C LEU A 606 1.27 -36.28 -9.58
N GLY A 607 0.42 -36.09 -10.57
CA GLY A 607 -1.03 -36.34 -10.39
C GLY A 607 -1.74 -36.42 -11.73
N GLY A 608 -2.34 -37.58 -12.00
CA GLY A 608 -3.05 -37.88 -13.24
C GLY A 608 -4.28 -37.00 -13.49
N SER A 609 -4.55 -36.82 -14.76
CA SER A 609 -5.74 -36.33 -15.47
C SER A 609 -7.01 -36.04 -14.64
N GLY A 610 -7.40 -34.80 -14.56
CA GLY A 610 -8.72 -34.36 -14.11
C GLY A 610 -8.73 -32.84 -13.94
N GLY A 611 -9.56 -32.15 -14.74
CA GLY A 611 -9.59 -30.71 -14.89
C GLY A 611 -9.75 -29.94 -13.57
N ALA A 612 -8.89 -28.96 -13.39
CA ALA A 612 -8.85 -28.12 -12.22
C ALA A 612 -9.34 -26.71 -12.54
N PRO A 613 -10.00 -26.00 -11.60
CA PRO A 613 -9.98 -24.55 -11.59
C PRO A 613 -8.74 -24.05 -10.87
N GLU A 614 -8.03 -23.16 -11.53
CA GLU A 614 -6.81 -22.51 -11.04
C GLU A 614 -7.13 -21.54 -9.90
N ALA A 615 -6.68 -21.85 -8.70
CA ALA A 615 -6.44 -20.82 -7.70
C ALA A 615 -4.93 -20.55 -7.64
N PRO A 616 -4.43 -19.32 -7.79
CA PRO A 616 -3.03 -19.03 -7.63
C PRO A 616 -2.68 -19.12 -6.15
N LEU A 617 -1.97 -20.16 -5.75
CA LEU A 617 -1.22 -20.19 -4.50
C LEU A 617 -0.10 -19.14 -4.61
N SER A 618 -0.33 -17.92 -4.10
CA SER A 618 0.76 -17.00 -3.85
C SER A 618 1.61 -17.59 -2.72
N LEU A 619 2.65 -18.32 -3.10
CA LEU A 619 3.68 -18.73 -2.14
C LEU A 619 4.35 -17.45 -1.62
N THR A 620 4.14 -17.15 -0.35
CA THR A 620 4.84 -16.08 0.37
C THR A 620 6.34 -16.17 0.15
N PRO A 621 7.07 -15.02 0.13
CA PRO A 621 8.50 -15.01 -0.09
C PRO A 621 9.21 -16.02 0.81
N LEU A 622 10.00 -16.87 0.22
CA LEU A 622 10.81 -17.86 0.94
C LEU A 622 11.75 -17.15 1.92
N PRO A 623 11.94 -17.67 3.12
CA PRO A 623 12.89 -17.11 4.06
C PRO A 623 14.31 -17.28 3.54
N GLN A 624 14.79 -16.32 2.79
CA GLN A 624 16.18 -16.25 2.39
C GLN A 624 16.99 -15.67 3.56
N LYS A 625 17.77 -16.51 4.22
CA LYS A 625 18.62 -16.08 5.34
C LYS A 625 19.85 -15.30 4.88
N ASP A 626 20.34 -15.58 3.70
CA ASP A 626 21.59 -15.02 3.16
C ASP A 626 21.40 -14.03 2.01
N GLY A 627 20.16 -13.82 1.53
CA GLY A 627 19.84 -12.85 0.50
C GLY A 627 20.44 -13.13 -0.89
N ASN A 628 20.94 -14.35 -1.14
CA ASN A 628 21.63 -14.70 -2.39
C ASN A 628 20.70 -15.12 -3.53
N GLY A 629 19.40 -15.16 -3.31
CA GLY A 629 18.39 -15.54 -4.31
C GLY A 629 18.32 -17.06 -4.59
N LYS A 630 19.00 -17.88 -3.78
CA LYS A 630 19.07 -19.33 -3.93
C LYS A 630 18.50 -20.03 -2.71
N LEU A 631 17.90 -21.18 -2.90
CA LEU A 631 17.32 -22.00 -1.85
C LEU A 631 18.33 -23.03 -1.35
N GLY A 632 18.93 -22.81 -0.20
CA GLY A 632 19.83 -23.73 0.46
C GLY A 632 19.10 -24.89 1.15
N LEU A 633 19.86 -25.88 1.66
CA LEU A 633 19.29 -27.05 2.34
C LEU A 633 18.43 -26.69 3.57
N VAL A 634 18.88 -25.75 4.38
CA VAL A 634 18.15 -25.30 5.57
C VAL A 634 16.86 -24.58 5.19
N GLU A 635 16.94 -23.71 4.20
CA GLU A 635 15.79 -22.94 3.68
C GLU A 635 14.78 -23.86 3.01
N PHE A 636 15.25 -24.87 2.26
CA PHE A 636 14.39 -25.90 1.69
C PHE A 636 13.70 -26.75 2.78
N ASN A 637 14.40 -27.07 3.87
CA ASN A 637 13.81 -27.79 4.98
C ASN A 637 12.69 -26.99 5.66
N ILE A 638 12.89 -25.69 5.85
CA ILE A 638 11.86 -24.78 6.36
C ILE A 638 10.63 -24.76 5.42
N LEU A 639 10.87 -24.57 4.12
CA LEU A 639 9.79 -24.56 3.12
C LEU A 639 9.04 -25.88 3.10
N TRP A 640 9.74 -27.01 3.09
CA TRP A 640 9.14 -28.34 3.07
C TRP A 640 8.27 -28.61 4.31
N ASN A 641 8.75 -28.24 5.48
CA ASN A 641 7.97 -28.35 6.70
C ASN A 641 6.72 -27.46 6.69
N ARG A 642 6.82 -26.26 6.11
CA ARG A 642 5.65 -25.39 5.88
C ARG A 642 4.64 -26.06 4.94
N ILE A 643 5.08 -26.55 3.79
CA ILE A 643 4.20 -27.27 2.83
C ILE A 643 3.53 -28.47 3.50
N ARG A 644 4.28 -29.28 4.25
CA ARG A 644 3.69 -30.40 5.00
C ARG A 644 2.66 -29.96 6.02
N ASN A 645 2.93 -28.90 6.74
CA ASN A 645 1.98 -28.34 7.71
C ASN A 645 0.72 -27.81 7.00
N TYR A 646 0.85 -27.12 5.88
CA TYR A 646 -0.29 -26.68 5.08
C TYR A 646 -1.10 -27.87 4.54
N LEU A 647 -0.47 -28.88 3.99
CA LEU A 647 -1.15 -30.09 3.53
C LEU A 647 -1.84 -30.83 4.67
N SER A 648 -1.24 -30.87 5.86
CA SER A 648 -1.88 -31.50 7.03
C SER A 648 -3.09 -30.72 7.52
N ILE A 649 -3.02 -29.37 7.46
CA ILE A 649 -4.14 -28.49 7.78
C ILE A 649 -5.22 -28.66 6.72
N PHE A 650 -4.88 -28.58 5.44
CA PHE A 650 -5.80 -28.77 4.33
C PHE A 650 -6.58 -30.11 4.48
N ARG A 651 -5.88 -31.23 4.68
CA ARG A 651 -6.52 -32.55 4.87
C ARG A 651 -7.46 -32.65 6.08
N LYS A 652 -7.27 -31.80 7.09
CA LYS A 652 -8.18 -31.73 8.25
C LYS A 652 -9.46 -30.96 7.97
N PHE A 653 -9.42 -30.03 7.02
CA PHE A 653 -10.54 -29.15 6.70
C PHE A 653 -11.22 -29.50 5.38
N ASP A 654 -10.60 -30.31 4.54
CA ASP A 654 -11.19 -30.95 3.36
C ASP A 654 -12.03 -32.14 3.81
N LEU A 655 -13.17 -31.84 4.44
CA LEU A 655 -14.06 -32.84 5.03
C LEU A 655 -14.75 -33.74 3.99
N ASP A 656 -14.93 -33.23 2.80
CA ASP A 656 -15.55 -33.92 1.66
C ASP A 656 -14.53 -34.60 0.73
N LYS A 657 -13.23 -34.47 1.04
CA LYS A 657 -12.13 -35.03 0.26
C LYS A 657 -12.13 -34.58 -1.22
N SER A 658 -12.68 -33.40 -1.48
CA SER A 658 -12.77 -32.85 -2.83
C SER A 658 -11.41 -32.43 -3.41
N GLY A 659 -10.41 -32.19 -2.55
CA GLY A 659 -9.11 -31.69 -2.95
C GLY A 659 -9.11 -30.18 -3.28
N SER A 660 -10.19 -29.47 -2.90
CA SER A 660 -10.37 -28.05 -3.17
C SER A 660 -10.74 -27.25 -1.90
#